data_2e272922f512d7ef375c7b2c3ce9bcda
#
_entry.id   2e272922f512d7ef375c7b2c3ce9bcda
#
_cell.length_a   1.000
_cell.length_b   1.000
_cell.length_c   1.000
_cell.angle_alpha   90.00
_cell.angle_beta   90.00
_cell.angle_gamma   90.00
#
_symmetry.space_group_name_H-M   'P 1'
#
loop_
_entity.id
_entity.type
_entity.pdbx_description
1 polymer ?
#
loop_
_entity_poly.entity_id
_entity_poly.type
_entity_poly.pdbx_seq_one_letter_code
_entity_poly.pdbx_strand_id
1 'polypeptide(L)'
;MKNVEKADRVHLGSLIDSLKKGHYVIPDFQRDFEWQPWDVRELIRSIFMDYYIGTLLLWKGSRENFKMLSCEPIYGYKNSLDAQHIVLDGQQRLTAIHYAFFAPEIPFPKRSNGVIYLIDIRALLEEDYENFIRYEFLTKKNKNFLKDKSAQFKSHTFPLGEMKGGSWGTSDWIKEYRDYWQDELESSEEIKDKETFENYVEGAKQFREIIEELLNDFYISYIELDHEIEVAKVCDIFTQINSKGVRLDIFDLLNAMLRPKDIFLKQMWRDAEEQLDFTDTKKMKTYILQVMSVLEQAYCSSKYLYYLVPESKKTIRNADGSKEQVVLIEDVNEFNERWNQSVRALKKAIESLQNPRDFGAIKSAFVPYPSIIPAFAAIKEFVAETKPTNTLDINRKIRKWYWASIFTNRYSSSVESTTAKDFMGLKKWFVDDEQMPDMIDEFTNSIKYIDLKNENPKGSAIYNAIFNLLVINEARDWNSFELPEYSELDDHHIVPYSIFKDEGGKAINSILNRTPISDSTNRHIIRNRMPHDYIQEMLDNNDENQVYQVFESHLVSRHAVSILLRKPFTKDDFDEFLEERKRTIFESIQTQLIEEKIKIPAHLKDLDAEIEEIEYSIRRTIIKTIGEGMDKYINCVPQHIQDKVQRRIDADIKKKANASHDDYKNFSKRIEFFDLREYQETIISKLNWEKFNSIFSDKQSLDIRFNQLSTLRNGIRHSRSISEIEQMDGEVAIKWFKTVLK
;
A
#
# COMPACT_ATOMS: atom_id res chain seq x y z
N MET A 1 11.63 -32.83 6.17
CA MET A 1 10.51 -32.07 5.59
C MET A 1 9.66 -33.08 4.83
N LYS A 2 8.37 -33.25 5.17
CA LYS A 2 7.45 -34.01 4.31
C LYS A 2 7.28 -33.20 3.01
N ASN A 3 7.44 -33.86 1.85
CA ASN A 3 7.12 -33.27 0.56
C ASN A 3 5.59 -33.02 0.51
N VAL A 4 5.19 -31.81 0.78
CA VAL A 4 3.79 -31.37 0.83
C VAL A 4 3.33 -30.86 -0.53
N GLU A 5 4.26 -30.73 -1.47
CA GLU A 5 4.06 -30.21 -2.82
C GLU A 5 4.60 -31.24 -3.81
N LYS A 6 3.80 -31.58 -4.83
CA LYS A 6 4.20 -32.46 -5.90
C LYS A 6 4.10 -31.71 -7.23
N ALA A 7 5.22 -31.52 -7.90
CA ALA A 7 5.24 -31.10 -9.29
C ALA A 7 5.08 -32.30 -10.19
N ASP A 8 4.12 -32.25 -11.11
CA ASP A 8 3.81 -33.35 -12.04
C ASP A 8 3.28 -32.78 -13.37
N ARG A 9 2.93 -33.66 -14.28
CA ARG A 9 2.36 -33.30 -15.58
C ARG A 9 1.24 -34.27 -15.96
N VAL A 10 0.27 -33.77 -16.69
CA VAL A 10 -0.87 -34.55 -17.19
C VAL A 10 -0.95 -34.40 -18.69
N HIS A 11 -1.24 -35.52 -19.40
CA HIS A 11 -1.50 -35.46 -20.83
C HIS A 11 -2.80 -34.70 -21.11
N LEU A 12 -2.87 -34.06 -22.26
CA LEU A 12 -4.07 -33.30 -22.67
C LEU A 12 -5.31 -34.24 -22.69
N GLY A 13 -5.20 -35.43 -23.21
CA GLY A 13 -6.31 -36.40 -23.23
C GLY A 13 -6.83 -36.72 -21.82
N SER A 14 -5.93 -36.97 -20.86
CA SER A 14 -6.31 -37.21 -19.45
C SER A 14 -6.92 -35.97 -18.78
N LEU A 15 -6.43 -34.77 -19.12
CA LEU A 15 -7.02 -33.52 -18.64
C LEU A 15 -8.44 -33.35 -19.18
N ILE A 16 -8.68 -33.61 -20.48
CA ILE A 16 -10.00 -33.54 -21.10
C ILE A 16 -10.97 -34.48 -20.40
N ASP A 17 -10.55 -35.72 -20.13
CA ASP A 17 -11.36 -36.72 -19.41
C ASP A 17 -11.69 -36.23 -17.98
N SER A 18 -10.74 -35.67 -17.28
CA SER A 18 -10.94 -35.11 -15.93
C SER A 18 -11.88 -33.90 -15.93
N LEU A 19 -11.77 -33.04 -16.93
CA LEU A 19 -12.70 -31.91 -17.13
C LEU A 19 -14.11 -32.39 -17.41
N LYS A 20 -14.26 -33.46 -18.25
CA LYS A 20 -15.55 -34.07 -18.56
C LYS A 20 -16.24 -34.66 -17.32
N LYS A 21 -15.47 -35.22 -16.38
CA LYS A 21 -15.96 -35.77 -15.11
C LYS A 21 -16.21 -34.74 -14.03
N GLY A 22 -15.80 -33.49 -14.22
CA GLY A 22 -15.95 -32.42 -13.25
C GLY A 22 -15.03 -32.57 -12.04
N HIS A 23 -13.80 -33.06 -12.26
CA HIS A 23 -12.81 -33.21 -11.19
C HIS A 23 -12.27 -31.90 -10.67
N TYR A 24 -12.42 -30.80 -11.42
CA TYR A 24 -11.90 -29.49 -11.07
C TYR A 24 -13.02 -28.54 -10.70
N VAL A 25 -12.86 -27.86 -9.56
CA VAL A 25 -13.75 -26.80 -9.10
C VAL A 25 -12.96 -25.52 -8.88
N ILE A 26 -13.64 -24.40 -9.03
CA ILE A 26 -13.07 -23.06 -8.95
C ILE A 26 -13.61 -22.40 -7.70
N PRO A 27 -12.77 -21.91 -6.78
CA PRO A 27 -13.22 -21.11 -5.65
C PRO A 27 -13.93 -19.84 -6.14
N ASP A 28 -15.02 -19.45 -5.50
CA ASP A 28 -15.84 -18.29 -5.88
C ASP A 28 -15.14 -16.93 -5.75
N PHE A 29 -14.00 -16.91 -5.07
CA PHE A 29 -13.16 -15.72 -4.99
C PHE A 29 -12.36 -15.46 -6.28
N GLN A 30 -12.19 -16.47 -7.14
CA GLN A 30 -11.58 -16.25 -8.43
C GLN A 30 -12.54 -15.46 -9.32
N ARG A 31 -11.96 -14.62 -10.17
CA ARG A 31 -12.76 -13.83 -11.12
C ARG A 31 -13.48 -14.73 -12.10
N ASP A 32 -14.56 -14.21 -12.66
CA ASP A 32 -15.27 -14.86 -13.74
C ASP A 32 -14.37 -15.17 -14.92
N PHE A 33 -14.84 -16.03 -15.83
CA PHE A 33 -14.15 -16.27 -17.09
C PHE A 33 -14.15 -15.00 -17.93
N GLU A 34 -12.99 -14.34 -18.05
CA GLU A 34 -12.84 -13.01 -18.68
C GLU A 34 -12.19 -13.06 -20.06
N TRP A 35 -11.56 -14.16 -20.42
CA TRP A 35 -10.92 -14.31 -21.72
C TRP A 35 -11.91 -14.09 -22.85
N GLN A 36 -11.43 -13.53 -23.95
CA GLN A 36 -12.20 -13.33 -25.15
C GLN A 36 -12.06 -14.52 -26.11
N PRO A 37 -12.93 -14.66 -27.11
CA PRO A 37 -12.85 -15.78 -28.07
C PRO A 37 -11.48 -15.93 -28.75
N TRP A 38 -10.80 -14.83 -29.01
CA TRP A 38 -9.45 -14.86 -29.58
C TRP A 38 -8.39 -15.33 -28.59
N ASP A 39 -8.51 -15.09 -27.28
CA ASP A 39 -7.58 -15.57 -26.26
C ASP A 39 -7.66 -17.11 -26.16
N VAL A 40 -8.88 -17.64 -26.21
CA VAL A 40 -9.11 -19.08 -26.26
C VAL A 40 -8.53 -19.69 -27.53
N ARG A 41 -8.73 -19.06 -28.70
CA ARG A 41 -8.11 -19.49 -29.97
C ARG A 41 -6.59 -19.55 -29.85
N GLU A 42 -5.95 -18.53 -29.29
CA GLU A 42 -4.49 -18.49 -29.11
C GLU A 42 -3.99 -19.56 -28.14
N LEU A 43 -4.75 -19.86 -27.09
CA LEU A 43 -4.42 -21.00 -26.22
C LEU A 43 -4.46 -22.33 -26.98
N ILE A 44 -5.53 -22.59 -27.72
CA ILE A 44 -5.66 -23.83 -28.52
C ILE A 44 -4.57 -23.90 -29.59
N ARG A 45 -4.26 -22.78 -30.26
CA ARG A 45 -3.14 -22.67 -31.20
C ARG A 45 -1.82 -23.06 -30.53
N SER A 46 -1.56 -22.52 -29.34
CA SER A 46 -0.34 -22.82 -28.58
C SER A 46 -0.23 -24.32 -28.22
N ILE A 47 -1.37 -24.96 -27.90
CA ILE A 47 -1.43 -26.40 -27.63
C ILE A 47 -1.05 -27.19 -28.89
N PHE A 48 -1.61 -26.87 -30.06
CA PHE A 48 -1.30 -27.55 -31.31
C PHE A 48 0.15 -27.31 -31.78
N MET A 49 0.78 -26.22 -31.37
CA MET A 49 2.18 -25.92 -31.68
C MET A 49 3.17 -26.40 -30.61
N ASP A 50 2.74 -27.25 -29.69
CA ASP A 50 3.54 -27.77 -28.57
C ASP A 50 4.20 -26.66 -27.71
N TYR A 51 3.54 -25.51 -27.58
CA TYR A 51 4.07 -24.42 -26.75
C TYR A 51 3.67 -24.60 -25.28
N TYR A 52 4.59 -24.24 -24.41
CA TYR A 52 4.33 -24.23 -22.97
C TYR A 52 3.22 -23.22 -22.61
N ILE A 53 2.11 -23.72 -22.07
CA ILE A 53 0.93 -22.92 -21.72
C ILE A 53 0.87 -22.49 -20.24
N GLY A 54 1.96 -22.68 -19.51
CA GLY A 54 2.05 -22.36 -18.08
C GLY A 54 1.70 -23.53 -17.15
N THR A 55 1.96 -23.37 -15.86
CA THR A 55 1.72 -24.38 -14.83
C THR A 55 0.38 -24.14 -14.14
N LEU A 56 -0.35 -25.21 -13.81
CA LEU A 56 -1.54 -25.13 -12.96
C LEU A 56 -1.14 -25.27 -11.50
N LEU A 57 -1.84 -24.58 -10.59
CA LEU A 57 -1.76 -24.79 -9.16
C LEU A 57 -3.07 -25.41 -8.67
N LEU A 58 -2.97 -26.63 -8.18
CA LEU A 58 -4.10 -27.43 -7.75
C LEU A 58 -3.97 -27.74 -6.25
N TRP A 59 -5.08 -27.66 -5.53
CA TRP A 59 -5.15 -28.13 -4.16
C TRP A 59 -6.05 -29.35 -4.10
N LYS A 60 -5.50 -30.48 -3.61
CA LYS A 60 -6.24 -31.74 -3.50
C LYS A 60 -7.42 -31.57 -2.58
N GLY A 61 -8.60 -31.91 -3.08
CA GLY A 61 -9.84 -31.77 -2.36
C GLY A 61 -9.94 -32.76 -1.18
N SER A 62 -10.45 -32.26 -0.06
CA SER A 62 -10.96 -33.04 1.05
C SER A 62 -12.33 -32.50 1.46
N ARG A 63 -13.08 -33.25 2.25
CA ARG A 63 -14.39 -32.81 2.75
C ARG A 63 -14.26 -31.47 3.51
N GLU A 64 -13.15 -31.27 4.20
CA GLU A 64 -12.87 -30.05 4.97
C GLU A 64 -12.50 -28.88 4.05
N ASN A 65 -11.63 -29.10 3.07
CA ASN A 65 -11.19 -28.08 2.12
C ASN A 65 -12.36 -27.55 1.27
N PHE A 66 -13.24 -28.45 0.80
CA PHE A 66 -14.44 -28.06 0.04
C PHE A 66 -15.47 -27.31 0.90
N LYS A 67 -15.55 -27.59 2.21
CA LYS A 67 -16.42 -26.84 3.12
C LYS A 67 -15.84 -25.46 3.46
N MET A 68 -14.51 -25.36 3.51
CA MET A 68 -13.82 -24.12 3.86
C MET A 68 -13.89 -23.09 2.73
N LEU A 69 -13.88 -23.55 1.48
CA LEU A 69 -13.95 -22.69 0.31
C LEU A 69 -15.29 -22.91 -0.41
N SER A 70 -15.99 -21.82 -0.68
CA SER A 70 -17.14 -21.86 -1.59
C SER A 70 -16.62 -22.09 -3.01
N CYS A 71 -16.90 -23.29 -3.58
CA CYS A 71 -16.42 -23.67 -4.89
C CYS A 71 -17.56 -23.81 -5.89
N GLU A 72 -17.31 -23.34 -7.10
CA GLU A 72 -18.24 -23.45 -8.23
C GLU A 72 -17.69 -24.37 -9.32
N PRO A 73 -18.53 -24.99 -10.15
CA PRO A 73 -18.07 -25.72 -11.31
C PRO A 73 -17.39 -24.80 -12.31
N ILE A 74 -16.53 -25.36 -13.16
CA ILE A 74 -15.97 -24.64 -14.31
C ILE A 74 -17.11 -24.09 -15.18
N TYR A 75 -16.94 -22.85 -15.68
CA TYR A 75 -17.94 -22.20 -16.54
C TYR A 75 -18.38 -23.10 -17.69
N GLY A 76 -19.69 -23.31 -17.80
CA GLY A 76 -20.28 -24.17 -18.81
C GLY A 76 -20.45 -25.64 -18.42
N TYR A 77 -19.99 -26.07 -17.27
CA TYR A 77 -20.19 -27.43 -16.78
C TYR A 77 -21.64 -27.61 -16.27
N LYS A 78 -22.30 -28.68 -16.71
CA LYS A 78 -23.73 -28.91 -16.43
C LYS A 78 -24.04 -30.24 -15.70
N ASN A 79 -23.04 -31.11 -15.54
CA ASN A 79 -23.26 -32.41 -14.96
C ASN A 79 -23.06 -32.42 -13.43
N SER A 80 -23.31 -33.57 -12.79
CA SER A 80 -22.94 -33.77 -11.38
C SER A 80 -21.43 -33.67 -11.20
N LEU A 81 -20.99 -32.92 -10.17
CA LEU A 81 -19.57 -32.77 -9.86
C LEU A 81 -19.01 -34.03 -9.15
N ASP A 82 -17.84 -34.46 -9.60
CA ASP A 82 -16.97 -35.40 -8.89
C ASP A 82 -15.66 -34.67 -8.54
N ALA A 83 -15.78 -33.61 -7.71
CA ALA A 83 -14.70 -32.68 -7.42
C ALA A 83 -13.55 -33.39 -6.69
N GLN A 84 -12.35 -33.33 -7.26
CA GLN A 84 -11.11 -33.86 -6.68
C GLN A 84 -10.08 -32.80 -6.40
N HIS A 85 -10.08 -31.69 -7.15
CA HIS A 85 -9.12 -30.62 -7.05
C HIS A 85 -9.78 -29.25 -7.04
N ILE A 86 -9.27 -28.38 -6.16
CA ILE A 86 -9.58 -26.95 -6.14
C ILE A 86 -8.51 -26.24 -6.97
N VAL A 87 -8.90 -25.51 -8.00
CA VAL A 87 -7.99 -24.79 -8.89
C VAL A 87 -7.60 -23.46 -8.22
N LEU A 88 -6.36 -23.33 -7.78
CA LEU A 88 -5.84 -22.11 -7.17
C LEU A 88 -5.22 -21.16 -8.21
N ASP A 89 -4.59 -21.68 -9.26
CA ASP A 89 -4.14 -20.92 -10.43
C ASP A 89 -4.32 -21.72 -11.72
N GLY A 90 -4.53 -21.02 -12.84
CA GLY A 90 -4.79 -21.61 -14.14
C GLY A 90 -6.27 -21.73 -14.50
N GLN A 91 -7.17 -21.15 -13.73
CA GLN A 91 -8.62 -21.17 -13.96
C GLN A 91 -9.01 -20.76 -15.38
N GLN A 92 -8.49 -19.62 -15.89
CA GLN A 92 -8.83 -19.13 -17.23
C GLN A 92 -8.47 -20.17 -18.31
N ARG A 93 -7.32 -20.82 -18.18
CA ARG A 93 -6.83 -21.85 -19.10
C ARG A 93 -7.70 -23.12 -19.06
N LEU A 94 -7.97 -23.62 -17.87
CA LEU A 94 -8.85 -24.81 -17.72
C LEU A 94 -10.26 -24.51 -18.20
N THR A 95 -10.78 -23.33 -17.91
CA THR A 95 -12.11 -22.89 -18.39
C THR A 95 -12.13 -22.74 -19.91
N ALA A 96 -11.08 -22.18 -20.50
CA ALA A 96 -10.96 -22.04 -21.97
C ALA A 96 -10.94 -23.40 -22.66
N ILE A 97 -10.15 -24.34 -22.14
CA ILE A 97 -10.11 -25.73 -22.66
C ILE A 97 -11.49 -26.38 -22.51
N HIS A 98 -12.08 -26.34 -21.31
CA HIS A 98 -13.41 -26.91 -21.09
C HIS A 98 -14.46 -26.29 -22.02
N TYR A 99 -14.48 -24.96 -22.15
CA TYR A 99 -15.44 -24.27 -23.01
C TYR A 99 -15.27 -24.68 -24.48
N ALA A 100 -14.07 -24.69 -25.01
CA ALA A 100 -13.79 -25.01 -26.39
C ALA A 100 -14.21 -26.43 -26.78
N PHE A 101 -14.04 -27.39 -25.87
CA PHE A 101 -14.37 -28.82 -26.14
C PHE A 101 -15.80 -29.19 -25.77
N PHE A 102 -16.37 -28.65 -24.67
CA PHE A 102 -17.61 -29.18 -24.10
C PHE A 102 -18.81 -28.19 -24.10
N ALA A 103 -18.58 -26.93 -24.13
CA ALA A 103 -19.61 -25.94 -23.84
C ALA A 103 -19.90 -24.90 -24.94
N PRO A 104 -19.72 -25.19 -26.25
CA PRO A 104 -19.91 -24.17 -27.31
C PRO A 104 -21.35 -23.66 -27.45
N GLU A 105 -22.35 -24.40 -26.95
CA GLU A 105 -23.77 -24.00 -26.97
C GLU A 105 -24.12 -22.99 -25.87
N ILE A 106 -23.28 -22.87 -24.85
CA ILE A 106 -23.46 -21.90 -23.78
C ILE A 106 -23.01 -20.53 -24.28
N PRO A 107 -23.78 -19.46 -24.03
CA PRO A 107 -23.34 -18.10 -24.39
C PRO A 107 -21.93 -17.83 -23.88
N PHE A 108 -21.07 -17.26 -24.72
CA PHE A 108 -19.76 -16.84 -24.25
C PHE A 108 -19.90 -15.66 -23.28
N PRO A 109 -19.08 -15.51 -22.23
CA PRO A 109 -19.21 -14.43 -21.26
C PRO A 109 -19.37 -13.06 -21.92
N LYS A 110 -20.31 -12.29 -21.44
CA LYS A 110 -20.68 -10.95 -21.99
C LYS A 110 -21.15 -10.98 -23.47
N ARG A 111 -21.59 -12.13 -23.99
CA ARG A 111 -22.14 -12.32 -25.35
C ARG A 111 -23.47 -13.03 -25.28
N SER A 112 -24.30 -12.84 -26.32
CA SER A 112 -25.59 -13.51 -26.44
C SER A 112 -25.48 -14.93 -27.05
N ASN A 113 -24.40 -15.20 -27.77
CA ASN A 113 -24.18 -16.45 -28.50
C ASN A 113 -22.99 -17.22 -27.92
N GLY A 114 -23.03 -18.54 -28.06
CA GLY A 114 -21.86 -19.37 -27.86
C GLY A 114 -20.80 -19.17 -28.95
N VAL A 115 -19.65 -19.76 -28.77
CA VAL A 115 -18.51 -19.67 -29.72
C VAL A 115 -18.02 -21.09 -29.99
N ILE A 116 -17.83 -21.40 -31.28
CA ILE A 116 -17.24 -22.66 -31.76
C ILE A 116 -15.83 -22.40 -32.27
N TYR A 117 -14.97 -23.38 -32.09
CA TYR A 117 -13.60 -23.38 -32.57
C TYR A 117 -13.46 -24.45 -33.66
N LEU A 118 -12.88 -24.06 -34.78
CA LEU A 118 -12.83 -24.87 -35.99
C LEU A 118 -11.37 -24.94 -36.47
N ILE A 119 -10.93 -26.13 -36.84
CA ILE A 119 -9.62 -26.41 -37.39
C ILE A 119 -9.76 -26.61 -38.89
N ASP A 120 -9.00 -25.86 -39.67
CA ASP A 120 -8.80 -26.11 -41.08
C ASP A 120 -7.67 -27.15 -41.24
N ILE A 121 -8.06 -28.39 -41.65
CA ILE A 121 -7.14 -29.51 -41.74
C ILE A 121 -6.06 -29.22 -42.77
N ARG A 122 -6.41 -28.62 -43.90
CA ARG A 122 -5.45 -28.33 -44.98
C ARG A 122 -4.44 -27.27 -44.54
N ALA A 123 -4.90 -26.19 -43.99
CA ALA A 123 -4.03 -25.13 -43.47
C ALA A 123 -3.07 -25.69 -42.40
N LEU A 124 -3.53 -26.59 -41.52
CA LEU A 124 -2.70 -27.25 -40.53
C LEU A 124 -1.60 -28.13 -41.19
N LEU A 125 -1.96 -28.95 -42.19
CA LEU A 125 -1.04 -29.83 -42.85
C LEU A 125 -0.06 -29.07 -43.79
N GLU A 126 -0.44 -27.89 -44.28
CA GLU A 126 0.39 -26.97 -45.07
C GLU A 126 1.25 -26.06 -44.17
N GLU A 127 1.23 -26.29 -42.83
CA GLU A 127 1.97 -25.50 -41.83
C GLU A 127 1.59 -24.01 -41.78
N ASP A 128 0.37 -23.65 -42.25
CA ASP A 128 -0.17 -22.29 -42.08
C ASP A 128 -0.67 -22.08 -40.61
N TYR A 129 0.32 -21.99 -39.74
CA TYR A 129 0.06 -21.87 -38.28
C TYR A 129 -0.63 -20.58 -37.86
N GLU A 130 -0.78 -19.60 -38.74
CA GLU A 130 -1.54 -18.38 -38.46
C GLU A 130 -3.05 -18.56 -38.69
N ASN A 131 -3.45 -19.41 -39.65
CA ASN A 131 -4.82 -19.48 -40.15
C ASN A 131 -5.52 -20.83 -39.91
N PHE A 132 -4.79 -21.89 -39.47
CA PHE A 132 -5.39 -23.23 -39.33
C PHE A 132 -6.50 -23.31 -38.28
N ILE A 133 -6.58 -22.37 -37.32
CA ILE A 133 -7.63 -22.35 -36.30
C ILE A 133 -8.39 -21.02 -36.35
N ARG A 134 -9.70 -21.11 -36.39
CA ARG A 134 -10.62 -19.97 -36.33
C ARG A 134 -11.72 -20.20 -35.32
N TYR A 135 -12.33 -19.11 -34.85
CA TYR A 135 -13.55 -19.17 -34.04
C TYR A 135 -14.72 -18.51 -34.77
N GLU A 136 -15.92 -18.99 -34.51
CA GLU A 136 -17.15 -18.43 -35.05
C GLU A 136 -18.24 -18.38 -33.96
N PHE A 137 -19.07 -17.34 -34.03
CA PHE A 137 -20.24 -17.26 -33.13
C PHE A 137 -21.31 -18.28 -33.54
N LEU A 138 -21.93 -18.91 -32.56
CA LEU A 138 -22.92 -19.96 -32.76
C LEU A 138 -24.25 -19.37 -33.25
N THR A 139 -24.33 -19.10 -34.55
CA THR A 139 -25.51 -18.67 -35.28
C THR A 139 -26.36 -19.87 -35.72
N LYS A 140 -27.57 -19.62 -36.22
CA LYS A 140 -28.43 -20.67 -36.80
C LYS A 140 -27.71 -21.42 -37.96
N LYS A 141 -26.95 -20.68 -38.77
CA LYS A 141 -26.15 -21.25 -39.87
C LYS A 141 -25.08 -22.20 -39.36
N ASN A 142 -24.32 -21.79 -38.36
CA ASN A 142 -23.22 -22.58 -37.81
C ASN A 142 -23.72 -23.77 -37.00
N LYS A 143 -24.90 -23.69 -36.38
CA LYS A 143 -25.57 -24.86 -35.76
C LYS A 143 -25.94 -25.93 -36.79
N ASN A 144 -26.38 -25.53 -37.98
CA ASN A 144 -26.64 -26.50 -39.06
C ASN A 144 -25.36 -27.14 -39.58
N PHE A 145 -24.29 -26.34 -39.75
CA PHE A 145 -22.97 -26.81 -40.16
C PHE A 145 -22.42 -27.86 -39.18
N LEU A 146 -22.54 -27.65 -37.87
CA LEU A 146 -22.12 -28.64 -36.85
C LEU A 146 -22.86 -29.96 -36.91
N LYS A 147 -24.04 -30.03 -37.56
CA LYS A 147 -24.82 -31.23 -37.73
C LYS A 147 -24.57 -31.92 -39.08
N ASP A 148 -23.98 -31.18 -40.02
CA ASP A 148 -23.75 -31.64 -41.38
C ASP A 148 -22.28 -32.04 -41.57
N LYS A 149 -21.97 -33.31 -41.30
CA LYS A 149 -20.62 -33.86 -41.46
C LYS A 149 -20.14 -33.75 -42.91
N SER A 150 -21.01 -33.94 -43.91
CA SER A 150 -20.63 -33.79 -45.33
C SER A 150 -20.14 -32.38 -45.63
N ALA A 151 -20.81 -31.36 -45.09
CA ALA A 151 -20.34 -29.96 -45.25
C ALA A 151 -18.99 -29.72 -44.55
N GLN A 152 -18.78 -30.33 -43.39
CA GLN A 152 -17.49 -30.28 -42.67
C GLN A 152 -16.37 -30.93 -43.48
N PHE A 153 -16.63 -32.11 -44.02
CA PHE A 153 -15.65 -32.88 -44.82
C PHE A 153 -15.28 -32.12 -46.13
N LYS A 154 -16.28 -31.62 -46.84
CA LYS A 154 -16.07 -30.82 -48.07
C LYS A 154 -15.26 -29.54 -47.85
N SER A 155 -15.41 -28.92 -46.70
CA SER A 155 -14.67 -27.72 -46.33
C SER A 155 -13.38 -28.00 -45.55
N HIS A 156 -12.98 -29.26 -45.40
CA HIS A 156 -11.81 -29.69 -44.62
C HIS A 156 -11.78 -29.11 -43.19
N THR A 157 -12.98 -28.95 -42.58
CA THR A 157 -13.12 -28.27 -41.31
C THR A 157 -13.46 -29.22 -40.21
N PHE A 158 -12.58 -29.34 -39.22
CA PHE A 158 -12.78 -30.17 -38.01
C PHE A 158 -13.31 -29.28 -36.87
N PRO A 159 -14.52 -29.55 -36.36
CA PRO A 159 -15.01 -28.88 -35.16
C PRO A 159 -14.29 -29.39 -33.91
N LEU A 160 -13.66 -28.49 -33.14
CA LEU A 160 -12.90 -28.89 -31.96
C LEU A 160 -13.76 -29.62 -30.89
N GLY A 161 -15.07 -29.35 -30.86
CA GLY A 161 -16.04 -30.03 -30.00
C GLY A 161 -16.16 -31.53 -30.25
N GLU A 162 -15.68 -32.09 -31.39
CA GLU A 162 -15.63 -33.52 -31.64
C GLU A 162 -14.61 -34.24 -30.74
N MET A 163 -13.61 -33.52 -30.21
CA MET A 163 -12.63 -34.07 -29.25
C MET A 163 -13.24 -34.37 -27.87
N LYS A 164 -14.48 -33.93 -27.58
CA LYS A 164 -15.22 -34.26 -26.33
C LYS A 164 -15.42 -35.78 -26.13
N GLY A 165 -15.35 -36.54 -27.18
CA GLY A 165 -15.42 -38.01 -27.17
C GLY A 165 -14.11 -38.70 -26.76
N GLY A 166 -13.06 -37.91 -26.46
CA GLY A 166 -11.71 -38.40 -26.26
C GLY A 166 -11.15 -39.03 -27.56
N SER A 167 -10.15 -39.89 -27.44
CA SER A 167 -9.50 -40.52 -28.61
C SER A 167 -10.47 -41.31 -29.50
N TRP A 168 -11.50 -41.96 -28.93
CA TRP A 168 -12.46 -42.73 -29.69
C TRP A 168 -13.38 -41.87 -30.56
N GLY A 169 -14.04 -40.85 -30.01
CA GLY A 169 -14.96 -40.00 -30.77
C GLY A 169 -14.25 -39.18 -31.85
N THR A 170 -13.03 -38.75 -31.58
CA THR A 170 -12.18 -38.04 -32.54
C THR A 170 -11.74 -38.97 -33.69
N SER A 171 -11.35 -40.23 -33.36
CA SER A 171 -10.97 -41.22 -34.36
C SER A 171 -12.13 -41.60 -35.27
N ASP A 172 -13.37 -41.67 -34.77
CA ASP A 172 -14.56 -41.96 -35.58
C ASP A 172 -14.82 -40.84 -36.60
N TRP A 173 -14.75 -39.59 -36.20
CA TRP A 173 -14.93 -38.46 -37.11
C TRP A 173 -13.83 -38.44 -38.19
N ILE A 174 -12.56 -38.64 -37.83
CA ILE A 174 -11.44 -38.69 -38.79
C ILE A 174 -11.57 -39.87 -39.74
N LYS A 175 -12.03 -41.04 -39.25
CA LYS A 175 -12.32 -42.19 -40.10
C LYS A 175 -13.42 -41.88 -41.11
N GLU A 176 -14.54 -41.28 -40.68
CA GLU A 176 -15.62 -40.89 -41.60
C GLU A 176 -15.16 -39.81 -42.59
N TYR A 177 -14.29 -38.88 -42.20
CA TYR A 177 -13.68 -37.90 -43.10
C TYR A 177 -12.79 -38.55 -44.14
N ARG A 178 -11.96 -39.51 -43.76
CA ARG A 178 -11.13 -40.28 -44.69
C ARG A 178 -11.99 -41.09 -45.65
N ASP A 179 -12.98 -41.84 -45.11
CA ASP A 179 -13.86 -42.71 -45.91
C ASP A 179 -14.68 -41.85 -46.93
N TYR A 180 -15.13 -40.69 -46.56
CA TYR A 180 -15.77 -39.74 -47.48
C TYR A 180 -14.87 -39.40 -48.69
N TRP A 181 -13.62 -39.06 -48.47
CA TRP A 181 -12.71 -38.74 -49.56
C TRP A 181 -12.25 -39.97 -50.33
N GLN A 182 -12.25 -41.12 -49.70
CA GLN A 182 -12.03 -42.39 -50.35
C GLN A 182 -13.16 -42.73 -51.32
N ASP A 183 -14.42 -42.52 -50.93
CA ASP A 183 -15.59 -42.71 -51.78
C ASP A 183 -15.59 -41.74 -52.99
N GLU A 184 -15.22 -40.48 -52.76
CA GLU A 184 -15.06 -39.48 -53.84
C GLU A 184 -13.93 -39.88 -54.81
N LEU A 185 -12.81 -40.41 -54.31
CA LEU A 185 -11.70 -40.90 -55.11
C LEU A 185 -12.13 -42.10 -56.00
N GLU A 186 -12.87 -43.05 -55.45
CA GLU A 186 -13.32 -44.22 -56.16
C GLU A 186 -14.39 -43.94 -57.22
N SER A 187 -15.20 -42.91 -57.00
CA SER A 187 -16.26 -42.46 -57.91
C SER A 187 -15.80 -41.46 -58.97
N SER A 188 -14.60 -40.93 -58.86
CA SER A 188 -14.09 -39.90 -59.82
C SER A 188 -13.56 -40.56 -61.10
N GLU A 189 -13.92 -39.95 -62.23
CA GLU A 189 -13.41 -40.37 -63.55
C GLU A 189 -12.23 -39.53 -64.05
N GLU A 190 -12.05 -38.32 -63.48
CA GLU A 190 -10.99 -37.38 -63.89
C GLU A 190 -9.67 -37.65 -63.17
N ILE A 191 -8.56 -37.79 -63.89
CA ILE A 191 -7.22 -38.06 -63.31
C ILE A 191 -6.78 -36.95 -62.34
N LYS A 192 -7.06 -35.68 -62.67
CA LYS A 192 -6.70 -34.57 -61.83
C LYS A 192 -7.44 -34.53 -60.49
N ASP A 193 -8.71 -34.96 -60.44
CA ASP A 193 -9.50 -35.09 -59.23
C ASP A 193 -9.02 -36.27 -58.39
N LYS A 194 -8.62 -37.36 -59.04
CA LYS A 194 -8.05 -38.55 -58.33
C LYS A 194 -6.80 -38.19 -57.56
N GLU A 195 -5.85 -37.49 -58.16
CA GLU A 195 -4.62 -37.04 -57.47
C GLU A 195 -4.93 -36.10 -56.29
N THR A 196 -5.93 -35.23 -56.43
CA THR A 196 -6.38 -34.34 -55.38
C THR A 196 -7.05 -35.11 -54.21
N PHE A 197 -7.91 -36.09 -54.52
CA PHE A 197 -8.61 -36.86 -53.48
C PHE A 197 -7.66 -37.86 -52.78
N GLU A 198 -6.67 -38.43 -53.47
CA GLU A 198 -5.59 -39.21 -52.88
C GLU A 198 -4.84 -38.40 -51.81
N ASN A 199 -4.52 -37.12 -52.11
CA ASN A 199 -3.89 -36.23 -51.14
C ASN A 199 -4.79 -35.93 -49.93
N TYR A 200 -6.12 -35.86 -50.09
CA TYR A 200 -7.05 -35.67 -48.94
C TYR A 200 -7.17 -36.95 -48.11
N VAL A 201 -7.14 -38.13 -48.68
CA VAL A 201 -7.11 -39.39 -47.94
C VAL A 201 -5.83 -39.55 -47.13
N GLU A 202 -4.68 -39.22 -47.73
CA GLU A 202 -3.40 -39.23 -47.06
C GLU A 202 -3.33 -38.14 -45.95
N GLY A 203 -3.84 -36.95 -46.26
CA GLY A 203 -3.97 -35.88 -45.28
C GLY A 203 -4.84 -36.26 -44.06
N ALA A 204 -5.87 -37.08 -44.24
CA ALA A 204 -6.67 -37.57 -43.12
C ALA A 204 -5.85 -38.48 -42.18
N LYS A 205 -4.91 -39.28 -42.70
CA LYS A 205 -3.98 -40.07 -41.88
C LYS A 205 -3.02 -39.20 -41.09
N GLN A 206 -2.39 -38.24 -41.76
CA GLN A 206 -1.49 -37.27 -41.11
C GLN A 206 -2.21 -36.46 -40.02
N PHE A 207 -3.42 -35.99 -40.28
CA PHE A 207 -4.23 -35.31 -39.28
C PHE A 207 -4.54 -36.19 -38.08
N ARG A 208 -4.82 -37.46 -38.31
CA ARG A 208 -5.02 -38.45 -37.23
C ARG A 208 -3.77 -38.57 -36.35
N GLU A 209 -2.60 -38.69 -36.94
CA GLU A 209 -1.33 -38.80 -36.23
C GLU A 209 -1.09 -37.53 -35.36
N ILE A 210 -1.31 -36.34 -35.92
CA ILE A 210 -1.21 -35.08 -35.18
C ILE A 210 -2.16 -35.07 -33.96
N ILE A 211 -3.42 -35.49 -34.14
CA ILE A 211 -4.38 -35.48 -33.03
C ILE A 211 -4.03 -36.55 -31.97
N GLU A 212 -3.56 -37.74 -32.38
CA GLU A 212 -3.14 -38.79 -31.45
C GLU A 212 -1.91 -38.35 -30.64
N GLU A 213 -0.93 -37.74 -31.28
CA GLU A 213 0.25 -37.15 -30.64
C GLU A 213 -0.16 -36.02 -29.66
N LEU A 214 -1.04 -35.11 -30.11
CA LEU A 214 -1.55 -34.05 -29.27
C LEU A 214 -2.23 -34.55 -27.99
N LEU A 215 -3.04 -35.57 -28.09
CA LEU A 215 -3.77 -36.11 -26.94
C LEU A 215 -2.87 -36.91 -25.97
N ASN A 216 -1.85 -37.57 -26.48
CA ASN A 216 -1.01 -38.51 -25.72
C ASN A 216 0.31 -37.91 -25.27
N ASP A 217 0.88 -36.98 -26.03
CA ASP A 217 2.25 -36.51 -25.84
C ASP A 217 2.34 -35.02 -25.47
N PHE A 218 1.24 -34.24 -25.61
CA PHE A 218 1.20 -32.88 -25.08
C PHE A 218 0.94 -32.89 -23.58
N TYR A 219 1.87 -32.33 -22.80
CA TYR A 219 1.83 -32.33 -21.35
C TYR A 219 1.54 -30.95 -20.78
N ILE A 220 0.65 -30.89 -19.81
CA ILE A 220 0.37 -29.71 -19.01
C ILE A 220 0.97 -29.91 -17.62
N SER A 221 1.89 -29.02 -17.25
CA SER A 221 2.53 -29.05 -15.93
C SER A 221 1.57 -28.57 -14.85
N TYR A 222 1.59 -29.21 -13.69
CA TYR A 222 0.86 -28.74 -12.52
C TYR A 222 1.66 -28.94 -11.22
N ILE A 223 1.34 -28.16 -10.22
CA ILE A 223 1.78 -28.33 -8.84
C ILE A 223 0.55 -28.72 -8.03
N GLU A 224 0.61 -29.87 -7.39
CA GLU A 224 -0.45 -30.34 -6.51
C GLU A 224 -0.06 -30.11 -5.05
N LEU A 225 -0.91 -29.37 -4.32
CA LEU A 225 -0.82 -29.23 -2.88
C LEU A 225 -1.63 -30.36 -2.23
N ASP A 226 -1.02 -31.04 -1.25
CA ASP A 226 -1.69 -32.11 -0.53
C ASP A 226 -2.83 -31.58 0.34
N HIS A 227 -3.87 -32.38 0.55
CA HIS A 227 -5.02 -32.03 1.38
C HIS A 227 -4.68 -31.81 2.86
N GLU A 228 -3.57 -32.41 3.35
CA GLU A 228 -3.09 -32.26 4.74
C GLU A 228 -2.27 -30.98 4.96
N ILE A 229 -1.98 -30.19 3.92
CA ILE A 229 -1.20 -28.98 4.07
C ILE A 229 -1.98 -27.94 4.90
N GLU A 230 -1.30 -27.28 5.84
CA GLU A 230 -1.90 -26.20 6.61
C GLU A 230 -2.42 -25.09 5.70
N VAL A 231 -3.65 -24.64 5.90
CA VAL A 231 -4.29 -23.61 5.07
C VAL A 231 -3.49 -22.32 5.06
N ALA A 232 -2.85 -21.96 6.18
CA ALA A 232 -1.96 -20.81 6.25
C ALA A 232 -0.80 -20.92 5.23
N LYS A 233 -0.26 -22.12 5.01
CA LYS A 233 0.78 -22.36 4.01
C LYS A 233 0.21 -22.31 2.58
N VAL A 234 -1.02 -22.78 2.38
CA VAL A 234 -1.72 -22.62 1.09
C VAL A 234 -1.88 -21.16 0.72
N CYS A 235 -2.24 -20.30 1.68
CA CYS A 235 -2.34 -18.85 1.48
C CYS A 235 -1.00 -18.22 1.06
N ASP A 236 0.11 -18.65 1.68
CA ASP A 236 1.45 -18.16 1.32
C ASP A 236 1.82 -18.58 -0.11
N ILE A 237 1.66 -19.88 -0.44
CA ILE A 237 1.99 -20.42 -1.77
C ILE A 237 1.14 -19.72 -2.85
N PHE A 238 -0.16 -19.59 -2.60
CA PHE A 238 -1.08 -18.90 -3.49
C PHE A 238 -0.62 -17.46 -3.79
N THR A 239 -0.24 -16.71 -2.76
CA THR A 239 0.22 -15.32 -2.90
C THR A 239 1.55 -15.23 -3.66
N GLN A 240 2.49 -16.14 -3.41
CA GLN A 240 3.80 -16.16 -4.07
C GLN A 240 3.70 -16.49 -5.55
N ILE A 241 2.88 -17.47 -5.93
CA ILE A 241 2.72 -17.90 -7.32
C ILE A 241 2.00 -16.81 -8.14
N ASN A 242 0.97 -16.21 -7.59
CA ASN A 242 0.22 -15.13 -8.24
C ASN A 242 0.96 -13.78 -8.36
N SER A 243 2.18 -13.68 -7.85
CA SER A 243 2.97 -12.43 -7.89
C SER A 243 3.35 -11.96 -9.30
N LYS A 244 3.31 -12.81 -10.32
CA LYS A 244 3.78 -12.55 -11.70
C LYS A 244 2.67 -12.46 -12.77
N GLY A 245 1.39 -12.55 -12.40
CA GLY A 245 0.26 -12.52 -13.35
C GLY A 245 -0.80 -11.49 -12.99
N VAL A 246 -2.04 -11.65 -13.50
CA VAL A 246 -3.18 -10.88 -13.00
C VAL A 246 -3.49 -11.37 -11.60
N ARG A 247 -3.13 -10.54 -10.64
CA ARG A 247 -3.03 -10.88 -9.22
C ARG A 247 -4.39 -11.20 -8.64
N LEU A 248 -4.61 -12.47 -8.29
CA LEU A 248 -5.58 -12.80 -7.26
C LEU A 248 -5.05 -12.32 -5.91
N ASP A 249 -5.87 -11.57 -5.20
CA ASP A 249 -5.49 -10.94 -3.93
C ASP A 249 -5.78 -11.93 -2.79
N ILE A 250 -4.94 -11.92 -1.74
CA ILE A 250 -5.20 -12.66 -0.50
C ILE A 250 -6.57 -12.29 0.10
N PHE A 251 -7.04 -11.07 -0.12
CA PHE A 251 -8.36 -10.60 0.30
C PHE A 251 -9.49 -11.45 -0.32
N ASP A 252 -9.38 -11.83 -1.60
CA ASP A 252 -10.38 -12.65 -2.28
C ASP A 252 -10.40 -14.08 -1.72
N LEU A 253 -9.22 -14.63 -1.42
CA LEU A 253 -9.12 -15.94 -0.77
C LEU A 253 -9.76 -15.95 0.63
N LEU A 254 -9.45 -14.92 1.44
CA LEU A 254 -10.03 -14.79 2.78
C LEU A 254 -11.54 -14.53 2.73
N ASN A 255 -12.04 -13.79 1.73
CA ASN A 255 -13.48 -13.61 1.54
C ASN A 255 -14.21 -14.95 1.34
N ALA A 256 -13.61 -15.89 0.57
CA ALA A 256 -14.19 -17.22 0.40
C ALA A 256 -14.18 -18.04 1.70
N MET A 257 -13.11 -17.93 2.50
CA MET A 257 -13.00 -18.64 3.78
C MET A 257 -13.95 -18.08 4.86
N LEU A 258 -14.25 -16.79 4.81
CA LEU A 258 -15.10 -16.09 5.76
C LEU A 258 -16.59 -16.20 5.43
N ARG A 259 -16.94 -16.38 4.15
CA ARG A 259 -18.32 -16.47 3.69
C ARG A 259 -19.14 -17.59 4.33
N PRO A 260 -18.62 -18.83 4.53
CA PRO A 260 -19.32 -19.88 5.26
C PRO A 260 -19.57 -19.59 6.74
N LYS A 261 -18.95 -18.52 7.28
CA LYS A 261 -19.12 -18.00 8.63
C LYS A 261 -19.98 -16.73 8.66
N ASP A 262 -20.74 -16.45 7.61
CA ASP A 262 -21.59 -15.26 7.43
C ASP A 262 -20.83 -13.92 7.48
N ILE A 263 -19.54 -13.92 7.16
CA ILE A 263 -18.72 -12.72 7.00
C ILE A 263 -18.52 -12.44 5.51
N PHE A 264 -19.09 -11.33 5.03
CA PHE A 264 -19.09 -10.92 3.62
C PHE A 264 -18.04 -9.81 3.41
N LEU A 265 -16.76 -10.19 3.33
CA LEU A 265 -15.63 -9.27 3.32
C LEU A 265 -15.69 -8.25 2.17
N LYS A 266 -16.18 -8.66 0.98
CA LYS A 266 -16.38 -7.76 -0.16
C LYS A 266 -17.44 -6.68 0.12
N GLN A 267 -18.50 -7.01 0.85
CA GLN A 267 -19.50 -6.02 1.25
C GLN A 267 -18.94 -5.06 2.29
N MET A 268 -18.26 -5.60 3.31
CA MET A 268 -17.59 -4.79 4.34
C MET A 268 -16.57 -3.81 3.74
N TRP A 269 -15.88 -4.21 2.67
CA TRP A 269 -14.98 -3.31 1.94
C TRP A 269 -15.76 -2.19 1.24
N ARG A 270 -16.84 -2.48 0.53
CA ARG A 270 -17.67 -1.46 -0.13
C ARG A 270 -18.17 -0.40 0.86
N ASP A 271 -18.53 -0.84 2.07
CA ASP A 271 -19.01 0.06 3.13
C ASP A 271 -17.88 0.92 3.73
N ALA A 272 -16.64 0.47 3.61
CA ALA A 272 -15.45 1.16 4.12
C ALA A 272 -14.73 2.01 3.05
N GLU A 273 -14.89 1.70 1.77
CA GLU A 273 -14.08 2.24 0.66
C GLU A 273 -14.09 3.76 0.60
N GLU A 274 -15.27 4.38 0.71
CA GLU A 274 -15.40 5.85 0.67
C GLU A 274 -14.66 6.56 1.81
N GLN A 275 -14.51 5.90 2.97
CA GLN A 275 -13.81 6.46 4.12
C GLN A 275 -12.28 6.41 3.97
N LEU A 276 -11.79 5.58 3.05
CA LEU A 276 -10.38 5.30 2.83
C LEU A 276 -9.89 5.73 1.44
N ASP A 277 -10.71 6.48 0.71
CA ASP A 277 -10.39 6.98 -0.63
C ASP A 277 -9.38 8.13 -0.57
N PHE A 278 -8.14 7.77 -0.33
CA PHE A 278 -7.02 8.72 -0.37
C PHE A 278 -5.88 8.26 -1.27
N THR A 279 -5.50 7.00 -1.22
CA THR A 279 -4.43 6.47 -2.06
C THR A 279 -5.03 5.64 -3.18
N ASP A 280 -4.57 5.87 -4.42
CA ASP A 280 -4.93 5.05 -5.59
C ASP A 280 -4.28 3.66 -5.48
N THR A 281 -4.45 3.01 -4.33
CA THR A 281 -3.96 1.66 -4.10
C THR A 281 -5.09 0.65 -4.07
N LYS A 282 -5.09 -0.24 -5.03
CA LYS A 282 -5.98 -1.43 -5.03
C LYS A 282 -5.75 -2.35 -3.82
N LYS A 283 -4.72 -2.08 -3.03
CA LYS A 283 -4.36 -2.86 -1.83
C LYS A 283 -5.03 -2.38 -0.55
N MET A 284 -5.78 -1.26 -0.57
CA MET A 284 -6.36 -0.69 0.66
C MET A 284 -7.23 -1.71 1.41
N LYS A 285 -8.03 -2.51 0.69
CA LYS A 285 -8.80 -3.62 1.28
C LYS A 285 -7.93 -4.64 2.02
N THR A 286 -6.73 -4.92 1.50
CA THR A 286 -5.75 -5.80 2.14
C THR A 286 -5.06 -5.10 3.31
N TYR A 287 -4.87 -3.79 3.24
CA TYR A 287 -4.28 -3.01 4.34
C TYR A 287 -5.13 -3.05 5.60
N ILE A 288 -6.46 -3.11 5.49
CA ILE A 288 -7.35 -3.29 6.67
C ILE A 288 -6.99 -4.60 7.39
N LEU A 289 -6.89 -5.70 6.65
CA LEU A 289 -6.52 -7.01 7.20
C LEU A 289 -5.09 -7.03 7.76
N GLN A 290 -4.17 -6.32 7.12
CA GLN A 290 -2.80 -6.20 7.63
C GLN A 290 -2.75 -5.43 8.95
N VAL A 291 -3.48 -4.32 9.08
CA VAL A 291 -3.58 -3.58 10.35
C VAL A 291 -4.17 -4.47 11.45
N MET A 292 -5.28 -5.14 11.14
CA MET A 292 -5.91 -6.13 12.03
C MET A 292 -4.90 -7.16 12.54
N SER A 293 -4.16 -7.76 11.61
CA SER A 293 -3.18 -8.81 11.92
C SER A 293 -1.97 -8.28 12.71
N VAL A 294 -1.50 -7.07 12.41
CA VAL A 294 -0.39 -6.45 13.16
C VAL A 294 -0.80 -6.16 14.60
N LEU A 295 -2.01 -5.67 14.82
CA LEU A 295 -2.51 -5.38 16.18
C LEU A 295 -2.63 -6.66 17.00
N GLU A 296 -3.14 -7.76 16.41
CA GLU A 296 -3.36 -9.03 17.12
C GLU A 296 -2.08 -9.84 17.33
N GLN A 297 -1.16 -9.84 16.36
CA GLN A 297 -0.03 -10.77 16.40
C GLN A 297 1.31 -10.22 15.90
N ALA A 298 1.40 -8.92 15.64
CA ALA A 298 2.56 -8.19 15.10
C ALA A 298 3.00 -8.58 13.67
N TYR A 299 2.43 -9.60 13.06
CA TYR A 299 2.80 -10.11 11.73
C TYR A 299 1.62 -9.97 10.76
N CYS A 300 1.90 -9.67 9.47
CA CYS A 300 0.86 -9.41 8.47
C CYS A 300 1.11 -10.03 7.08
N SER A 301 2.04 -10.99 6.94
CA SER A 301 2.13 -11.74 5.68
C SER A 301 0.92 -12.68 5.50
N SER A 302 0.72 -13.16 4.28
CA SER A 302 -0.50 -13.88 3.89
C SER A 302 -0.88 -15.02 4.83
N LYS A 303 0.10 -15.82 5.29
CA LYS A 303 -0.16 -16.90 6.27
C LYS A 303 -0.69 -16.40 7.61
N TYR A 304 -0.29 -15.18 8.03
CA TYR A 304 -0.78 -14.62 9.29
C TYR A 304 -2.18 -14.04 9.13
N LEU A 305 -2.52 -13.52 7.94
CA LEU A 305 -3.88 -13.06 7.65
C LEU A 305 -4.91 -14.20 7.74
N TYR A 306 -4.51 -15.43 7.43
CA TYR A 306 -5.38 -16.60 7.62
C TYR A 306 -5.86 -16.77 9.07
N TYR A 307 -5.01 -16.47 10.06
CA TYR A 307 -5.37 -16.61 11.48
C TYR A 307 -6.39 -15.56 11.98
N LEU A 308 -6.78 -14.61 11.13
CA LEU A 308 -7.91 -13.71 11.38
C LEU A 308 -9.27 -14.38 11.10
N VAL A 309 -9.30 -15.52 10.40
CA VAL A 309 -10.54 -16.29 10.22
C VAL A 309 -11.00 -16.80 11.59
N PRO A 310 -12.22 -16.53 12.04
CA PRO A 310 -12.71 -16.95 13.36
C PRO A 310 -12.50 -18.45 13.63
N GLU A 311 -12.13 -18.79 14.86
CA GLU A 311 -11.85 -20.16 15.34
C GLU A 311 -10.59 -20.80 14.70
N SER A 312 -9.83 -20.07 13.88
CA SER A 312 -8.59 -20.57 13.30
C SER A 312 -7.52 -20.75 14.34
N LYS A 313 -6.97 -21.98 14.45
CA LYS A 313 -5.98 -22.34 15.45
C LYS A 313 -4.57 -22.03 14.95
N LYS A 314 -3.86 -21.21 15.71
CA LYS A 314 -2.45 -20.88 15.48
C LYS A 314 -1.59 -21.60 16.54
N THR A 315 -0.58 -22.34 16.07
CA THR A 315 0.38 -22.96 16.99
C THR A 315 1.47 -21.94 17.33
N ILE A 316 1.59 -21.56 18.59
CA ILE A 316 2.71 -20.78 19.13
C ILE A 316 3.68 -21.68 19.88
N ARG A 317 4.95 -21.29 19.90
CA ARG A 317 5.98 -21.98 20.70
C ARG A 317 6.35 -21.07 21.87
N ASN A 318 6.13 -21.54 23.07
CA ASN A 318 6.49 -20.83 24.29
C ASN A 318 8.00 -20.83 24.54
N ALA A 319 8.49 -19.99 25.46
CA ALA A 319 9.91 -19.88 25.81
C ALA A 319 10.51 -21.19 26.35
N ASP A 320 9.71 -22.05 26.97
CA ASP A 320 10.08 -23.36 27.46
C ASP A 320 10.14 -24.47 26.37
N GLY A 321 9.79 -24.11 25.11
CA GLY A 321 9.76 -25.02 23.97
C GLY A 321 8.42 -25.76 23.79
N SER A 322 7.48 -25.61 24.73
CA SER A 322 6.13 -26.18 24.59
C SER A 322 5.37 -25.54 23.43
N LYS A 323 4.40 -26.28 22.89
CA LYS A 323 3.51 -25.79 21.81
C LYS A 323 2.13 -25.59 22.38
N GLU A 324 1.56 -24.44 22.12
CA GLU A 324 0.21 -24.07 22.49
C GLU A 324 -0.59 -23.70 21.24
N GLN A 325 -1.89 -24.03 21.22
CA GLN A 325 -2.81 -23.57 20.19
C GLN A 325 -3.62 -22.42 20.71
N VAL A 326 -3.54 -21.27 20.01
CA VAL A 326 -4.31 -20.07 20.32
C VAL A 326 -5.26 -19.75 19.17
N VAL A 327 -6.40 -19.18 19.48
CA VAL A 327 -7.35 -18.59 18.55
C VAL A 327 -7.23 -17.08 18.70
N LEU A 328 -7.04 -16.34 17.60
CA LEU A 328 -6.88 -14.88 17.65
C LEU A 328 -8.22 -14.16 17.58
N ILE A 329 -9.16 -14.70 16.83
CA ILE A 329 -10.53 -14.20 16.66
C ILE A 329 -11.49 -15.33 17.02
N GLU A 330 -12.27 -15.14 18.05
CA GLU A 330 -13.14 -16.19 18.58
C GLU A 330 -14.41 -16.35 17.75
N ASP A 331 -15.02 -15.23 17.33
CA ASP A 331 -16.31 -15.26 16.64
C ASP A 331 -16.44 -14.13 15.58
N VAL A 332 -17.62 -14.08 14.95
CA VAL A 332 -18.00 -13.09 13.92
C VAL A 332 -18.06 -11.67 14.49
N ASN A 333 -18.52 -11.51 15.72
CA ASN A 333 -18.67 -10.21 16.34
C ASN A 333 -17.30 -9.59 16.59
N GLU A 334 -16.37 -10.37 17.15
CA GLU A 334 -14.99 -9.94 17.36
C GLU A 334 -14.32 -9.59 16.04
N PHE A 335 -14.51 -10.39 14.98
CA PHE A 335 -14.01 -10.07 13.65
C PHE A 335 -14.50 -8.69 13.16
N ASN A 336 -15.81 -8.43 13.29
CA ASN A 336 -16.42 -7.18 12.90
C ASN A 336 -15.90 -5.98 13.72
N GLU A 337 -15.69 -6.16 15.01
CA GLU A 337 -15.12 -5.13 15.88
C GLU A 337 -13.69 -4.78 15.45
N ARG A 338 -12.82 -5.79 15.24
CA ARG A 338 -11.43 -5.62 14.81
C ARG A 338 -11.33 -5.02 13.40
N TRP A 339 -12.22 -5.42 12.49
CA TRP A 339 -12.34 -4.80 11.17
C TRP A 339 -12.66 -3.31 11.28
N ASN A 340 -13.71 -2.96 11.99
CA ASN A 340 -14.11 -1.57 12.17
C ASN A 340 -13.04 -0.73 12.89
N GLN A 341 -12.35 -1.30 13.85
CA GLN A 341 -11.19 -0.68 14.49
C GLN A 341 -10.09 -0.37 13.48
N SER A 342 -9.75 -1.35 12.64
CA SER A 342 -8.70 -1.20 11.63
C SER A 342 -9.06 -0.17 10.55
N VAL A 343 -10.34 -0.09 10.15
CA VAL A 343 -10.83 0.97 9.25
C VAL A 343 -10.66 2.35 9.88
N ARG A 344 -11.06 2.51 11.14
CA ARG A 344 -10.86 3.79 11.87
C ARG A 344 -9.38 4.14 12.03
N ALA A 345 -8.54 3.15 12.31
CA ALA A 345 -7.09 3.34 12.44
C ALA A 345 -6.47 3.82 11.13
N LEU A 346 -6.84 3.21 9.99
CA LEU A 346 -6.39 3.63 8.66
C LEU A 346 -6.88 5.04 8.32
N LYS A 347 -8.14 5.37 8.59
CA LYS A 347 -8.69 6.71 8.37
C LYS A 347 -7.88 7.77 9.13
N LYS A 348 -7.65 7.57 10.43
CA LYS A 348 -6.83 8.48 11.26
C LYS A 348 -5.39 8.56 10.77
N ALA A 349 -4.82 7.46 10.29
CA ALA A 349 -3.48 7.45 9.72
C ALA A 349 -3.42 8.29 8.44
N ILE A 350 -4.39 8.14 7.54
CA ILE A 350 -4.52 8.93 6.32
C ILE A 350 -4.67 10.43 6.65
N GLU A 351 -5.58 10.77 7.55
CA GLU A 351 -5.78 12.15 8.02
C GLU A 351 -4.48 12.76 8.59
N SER A 352 -3.71 11.95 9.32
CA SER A 352 -2.43 12.37 9.86
C SER A 352 -1.39 12.61 8.77
N LEU A 353 -1.31 11.72 7.75
CA LEU A 353 -0.39 11.87 6.62
C LEU A 353 -0.73 13.11 5.77
N GLN A 354 -2.01 13.39 5.60
CA GLN A 354 -2.50 14.56 4.87
C GLN A 354 -2.25 15.89 5.59
N ASN A 355 -2.00 15.86 6.90
CA ASN A 355 -1.79 17.08 7.67
C ASN A 355 -0.55 17.83 7.16
N PRO A 356 -0.71 19.07 6.61
CA PRO A 356 0.38 19.82 6.04
C PRO A 356 1.44 20.25 7.07
N ARG A 357 1.10 20.25 8.36
CA ARG A 357 2.03 20.63 9.45
C ARG A 357 2.74 19.43 10.08
N ASP A 358 2.33 18.19 9.76
CA ASP A 358 2.90 16.99 10.37
C ASP A 358 3.70 16.15 9.35
N PHE A 359 3.03 15.63 8.32
CA PHE A 359 3.66 14.78 7.32
C PHE A 359 3.61 15.36 5.89
N GLY A 360 2.74 16.30 5.61
CA GLY A 360 2.69 17.06 4.36
C GLY A 360 2.27 16.28 3.11
N ALA A 361 1.82 15.02 3.23
CA ALA A 361 1.38 14.21 2.11
C ALA A 361 -0.07 14.54 1.70
N ILE A 362 -0.31 15.78 1.33
CA ILE A 362 -1.64 16.37 1.06
C ILE A 362 -2.40 15.73 -0.10
N LYS A 363 -1.70 15.07 -1.04
CA LYS A 363 -2.28 14.29 -2.15
C LYS A 363 -1.75 12.86 -2.09
N SER A 364 -2.54 11.90 -2.59
CA SER A 364 -2.12 10.50 -2.70
C SER A 364 -0.81 10.32 -3.46
N ALA A 365 -0.60 11.11 -4.51
CA ALA A 365 0.63 11.10 -5.32
C ALA A 365 1.88 11.52 -4.52
N PHE A 366 1.72 12.20 -3.39
CA PHE A 366 2.81 12.65 -2.51
C PHE A 366 3.08 11.70 -1.35
N VAL A 367 2.34 10.61 -1.23
CA VAL A 367 2.67 9.55 -0.26
C VAL A 367 3.95 8.86 -0.70
N PRO A 368 5.05 8.91 0.08
CA PRO A 368 6.34 8.35 -0.33
C PRO A 368 6.26 6.84 -0.60
N TYR A 369 5.64 6.11 0.31
CA TYR A 369 5.38 4.68 0.21
C TYR A 369 3.95 4.38 0.66
N PRO A 370 2.98 4.10 -0.23
CA PRO A 370 1.67 3.60 0.21
C PRO A 370 1.77 2.35 1.09
N SER A 371 2.81 1.54 0.91
CA SER A 371 3.08 0.32 1.69
C SER A 371 3.42 0.56 3.17
N ILE A 372 3.76 1.80 3.60
CA ILE A 372 3.98 2.13 5.02
C ILE A 372 2.68 2.31 5.79
N ILE A 373 1.56 2.57 5.09
CA ILE A 373 0.28 2.93 5.71
C ILE A 373 -0.20 1.89 6.74
N PRO A 374 -0.15 0.57 6.49
CA PRO A 374 -0.57 -0.41 7.50
C PRO A 374 0.26 -0.36 8.78
N ALA A 375 1.59 -0.24 8.65
CA ALA A 375 2.48 -0.12 9.80
C ALA A 375 2.18 1.16 10.59
N PHE A 376 2.06 2.28 9.89
CA PHE A 376 1.77 3.58 10.50
C PHE A 376 0.41 3.59 11.22
N ALA A 377 -0.63 3.02 10.61
CA ALA A 377 -1.95 2.90 11.20
C ALA A 377 -1.95 2.02 12.46
N ALA A 378 -1.33 0.84 12.39
CA ALA A 378 -1.24 -0.06 13.52
C ALA A 378 -0.45 0.53 14.70
N ILE A 379 0.66 1.23 14.41
CA ILE A 379 1.46 1.91 15.45
C ILE A 379 0.65 3.01 16.13
N LYS A 380 -0.05 3.84 15.37
CA LYS A 380 -0.89 4.92 15.93
C LYS A 380 -2.06 4.38 16.74
N GLU A 381 -2.71 3.32 16.27
CA GLU A 381 -3.83 2.70 16.98
C GLU A 381 -3.35 2.04 18.28
N PHE A 382 -2.21 1.34 18.25
CA PHE A 382 -1.59 0.79 19.47
C PHE A 382 -1.35 1.87 20.54
N VAL A 383 -0.86 3.05 20.13
CA VAL A 383 -0.65 4.18 21.04
C VAL A 383 -1.98 4.74 21.55
N ALA A 384 -3.01 4.79 20.72
CA ALA A 384 -4.33 5.26 21.12
C ALA A 384 -5.01 4.32 22.12
N GLU A 385 -4.83 3.01 21.99
CA GLU A 385 -5.35 1.99 22.92
C GLU A 385 -4.60 1.99 24.26
N THR A 386 -3.28 2.00 24.21
CA THR A 386 -2.44 1.89 25.42
C THR A 386 -2.42 3.17 26.24
N LYS A 387 -2.81 4.31 25.65
CA LYS A 387 -2.85 5.65 26.28
C LYS A 387 -1.64 5.94 27.19
N PRO A 388 -0.43 5.84 26.64
CA PRO A 388 0.78 6.04 27.42
C PRO A 388 0.84 7.48 27.97
N THR A 389 1.42 7.66 29.15
CA THR A 389 1.53 8.95 29.82
C THR A 389 2.41 9.95 29.05
N ASN A 390 3.35 9.46 28.22
CA ASN A 390 4.27 10.26 27.43
C ASN A 390 3.91 10.28 25.92
N THR A 391 2.67 10.61 25.61
CA THR A 391 2.17 10.62 24.21
C THR A 391 2.96 11.53 23.29
N LEU A 392 3.49 12.66 23.81
CA LEU A 392 4.25 13.62 23.01
C LEU A 392 5.57 13.04 22.51
N ASP A 393 6.35 12.44 23.42
CA ASP A 393 7.60 11.79 23.05
C ASP A 393 7.38 10.64 22.06
N ILE A 394 6.32 9.86 22.30
CA ILE A 394 5.95 8.76 21.41
C ILE A 394 5.59 9.29 20.00
N ASN A 395 4.83 10.37 19.90
CA ASN A 395 4.53 10.98 18.58
C ASN A 395 5.81 11.47 17.89
N ARG A 396 6.78 12.01 18.63
CA ARG A 396 8.11 12.36 18.08
C ARG A 396 8.83 11.13 17.56
N LYS A 397 8.84 10.03 18.33
CA LYS A 397 9.46 8.77 17.91
C LYS A 397 8.80 8.20 16.65
N ILE A 398 7.46 8.25 16.55
CA ILE A 398 6.72 7.86 15.34
C ILE A 398 7.11 8.73 14.15
N ARG A 399 7.20 10.06 14.33
CA ARG A 399 7.62 10.99 13.27
C ARG A 399 9.04 10.70 12.81
N LYS A 400 9.99 10.48 13.72
CA LYS A 400 11.36 10.10 13.40
C LYS A 400 11.43 8.78 12.63
N TRP A 401 10.71 7.77 13.10
CA TRP A 401 10.62 6.50 12.40
C TRP A 401 10.06 6.65 10.99
N TYR A 402 9.00 7.43 10.82
CA TYR A 402 8.40 7.65 9.49
C TYR A 402 9.41 8.25 8.50
N TRP A 403 10.05 9.35 8.87
CA TRP A 403 11.02 10.00 8.01
C TRP A 403 12.28 9.14 7.78
N ALA A 404 12.79 8.51 8.82
CA ALA A 404 13.89 7.56 8.69
C ALA A 404 13.55 6.42 7.72
N SER A 405 12.33 5.87 7.80
CA SER A 405 11.87 4.81 6.89
C SER A 405 11.91 5.22 5.42
N ILE A 406 11.60 6.48 5.13
CA ILE A 406 11.61 7.00 3.76
C ILE A 406 13.04 7.19 3.26
N PHE A 407 13.87 7.90 4.00
CA PHE A 407 15.23 8.23 3.58
C PHE A 407 16.19 7.02 3.59
N THR A 408 15.85 5.93 4.29
CA THR A 408 16.59 4.66 4.25
C THR A 408 15.98 3.63 3.28
N ASN A 409 15.00 4.03 2.46
CA ASN A 409 14.29 3.15 1.50
C ASN A 409 13.70 1.88 2.12
N ARG A 410 13.29 1.93 3.37
CA ARG A 410 12.95 0.77 4.20
C ARG A 410 11.71 -0.01 3.74
N TYR A 411 10.73 0.67 3.15
CA TYR A 411 9.46 0.08 2.67
C TYR A 411 9.44 -0.18 1.16
N SER A 412 10.61 -0.21 0.51
CA SER A 412 10.74 -0.52 -0.91
C SER A 412 10.60 -2.01 -1.23
N SER A 413 10.93 -2.88 -0.27
CA SER A 413 10.86 -4.35 -0.40
C SER A 413 10.56 -5.01 0.94
N SER A 414 10.12 -6.29 0.92
CA SER A 414 9.88 -7.09 2.12
C SER A 414 8.98 -6.40 3.16
N VAL A 415 7.94 -5.70 2.67
CA VAL A 415 7.09 -4.79 3.45
C VAL A 415 6.50 -5.45 4.70
N GLU A 416 5.97 -6.66 4.58
CA GLU A 416 5.29 -7.36 5.69
C GLU A 416 6.24 -7.72 6.82
N SER A 417 7.46 -8.15 6.50
CA SER A 417 8.47 -8.45 7.53
C SER A 417 9.04 -7.18 8.14
N THR A 418 9.19 -6.12 7.34
CA THR A 418 9.58 -4.78 7.82
C THR A 418 8.53 -4.22 8.76
N THR A 419 7.24 -4.30 8.42
CA THR A 419 6.13 -3.89 9.27
C THR A 419 6.18 -4.58 10.64
N ALA A 420 6.36 -5.90 10.66
CA ALA A 420 6.45 -6.66 11.90
C ALA A 420 7.66 -6.23 12.76
N LYS A 421 8.83 -6.09 12.14
CA LYS A 421 10.06 -5.67 12.82
C LYS A 421 9.91 -4.27 13.40
N ASP A 422 9.34 -3.34 12.65
CA ASP A 422 9.19 -1.94 13.06
C ASP A 422 8.14 -1.81 14.17
N PHE A 423 6.99 -2.49 14.04
CA PHE A 423 5.97 -2.49 15.09
C PHE A 423 6.51 -2.99 16.42
N MET A 424 7.23 -4.11 16.42
CA MET A 424 7.84 -4.67 17.63
C MET A 424 8.98 -3.79 18.16
N GLY A 425 9.82 -3.24 17.29
CA GLY A 425 10.93 -2.36 17.65
C GLY A 425 10.44 -1.05 18.27
N LEU A 426 9.44 -0.42 17.68
CA LEU A 426 8.86 0.81 18.18
C LEU A 426 8.17 0.62 19.54
N LYS A 427 7.47 -0.50 19.75
CA LYS A 427 6.88 -0.81 21.07
C LYS A 427 7.93 -0.85 22.17
N LYS A 428 9.12 -1.39 21.89
CA LYS A 428 10.25 -1.40 22.83
C LYS A 428 10.79 0.01 23.06
N TRP A 429 11.00 0.76 21.98
CA TRP A 429 11.51 2.13 22.03
C TRP A 429 10.56 3.09 22.74
N PHE A 430 9.24 2.87 22.68
CA PHE A 430 8.25 3.68 23.40
C PHE A 430 8.38 3.57 24.93
N VAL A 431 8.89 2.44 25.40
CA VAL A 431 9.06 2.16 26.83
C VAL A 431 10.48 2.49 27.29
N ASP A 432 11.48 2.26 26.44
CA ASP A 432 12.89 2.39 26.77
C ASP A 432 13.65 3.10 25.64
N ASP A 433 14.19 4.27 25.95
CA ASP A 433 14.94 5.11 24.99
C ASP A 433 16.23 4.41 24.48
N GLU A 434 16.80 3.48 25.25
CA GLU A 434 17.99 2.72 24.84
C GLU A 434 17.67 1.67 23.74
N GLN A 435 16.40 1.34 23.54
CA GLN A 435 15.93 0.43 22.50
C GLN A 435 15.62 1.15 21.17
N MET A 436 16.27 2.27 20.90
CA MET A 436 16.10 3.00 19.64
C MET A 436 16.43 2.10 18.45
N PRO A 437 15.55 2.01 17.42
CA PRO A 437 15.84 1.21 16.23
C PRO A 437 17.07 1.74 15.46
N ASP A 438 17.97 0.85 15.04
CA ASP A 438 19.21 1.17 14.30
C ASP A 438 18.99 2.07 13.08
N MET A 439 17.83 1.95 12.44
CA MET A 439 17.50 2.76 11.27
C MET A 439 17.41 4.27 11.56
N ILE A 440 17.18 4.67 12.80
CA ILE A 440 17.16 6.08 13.21
C ILE A 440 18.58 6.64 13.19
N ASP A 441 19.54 5.86 13.70
CA ASP A 441 20.96 6.22 13.65
C ASP A 441 21.47 6.21 12.19
N GLU A 442 21.07 5.20 11.41
CA GLU A 442 21.39 5.12 9.99
C GLU A 442 20.93 6.36 9.25
N PHE A 443 19.66 6.77 9.43
CA PHE A 443 19.13 8.00 8.83
C PHE A 443 19.95 9.23 9.23
N THR A 444 20.19 9.42 10.53
CA THR A 444 20.91 10.58 11.07
C THR A 444 22.32 10.70 10.49
N ASN A 445 23.01 9.57 10.31
CA ASN A 445 24.38 9.55 9.85
C ASN A 445 24.52 9.56 8.33
N SER A 446 23.54 9.01 7.59
CA SER A 446 23.64 8.80 6.14
C SER A 446 22.97 9.88 5.31
N ILE A 447 22.10 10.72 5.90
CA ILE A 447 21.29 11.71 5.15
C ILE A 447 22.14 12.61 4.22
N LYS A 448 23.31 13.04 4.67
CA LYS A 448 24.23 13.89 3.90
C LYS A 448 24.81 13.24 2.64
N TYR A 449 24.73 11.91 2.54
CA TYR A 449 25.24 11.15 1.40
C TYR A 449 24.16 10.86 0.35
N ILE A 450 22.93 11.25 0.57
CA ILE A 450 21.84 11.06 -0.40
C ILE A 450 22.11 11.95 -1.62
N ASP A 451 22.08 11.35 -2.79
CA ASP A 451 22.32 12.04 -4.06
C ASP A 451 21.03 12.67 -4.59
N LEU A 452 20.59 13.79 -3.98
CA LEU A 452 19.40 14.51 -4.39
C LEU A 452 19.50 15.08 -5.83
N LYS A 453 20.71 15.31 -6.35
CA LYS A 453 20.90 15.82 -7.72
C LYS A 453 20.43 14.83 -8.77
N ASN A 454 20.62 13.54 -8.52
CA ASN A 454 20.21 12.46 -9.40
C ASN A 454 18.82 11.86 -9.03
N GLU A 455 18.16 12.38 -7.99
CA GLU A 455 16.79 11.97 -7.63
C GLU A 455 15.77 12.62 -8.60
N ASN A 456 15.68 12.01 -9.77
CA ASN A 456 14.89 12.51 -10.89
C ASN A 456 13.49 11.88 -11.03
N PRO A 457 13.24 10.61 -10.60
CA PRO A 457 11.96 9.98 -10.86
C PRO A 457 10.85 10.67 -10.07
N LYS A 458 9.97 11.37 -10.76
CA LYS A 458 8.75 11.92 -10.17
C LYS A 458 7.96 10.77 -9.52
N GLY A 459 7.62 10.95 -8.25
CA GLY A 459 6.90 9.93 -7.47
C GLY A 459 7.79 8.89 -6.80
N SER A 460 9.14 9.01 -6.85
CA SER A 460 10.00 8.24 -5.96
C SER A 460 9.80 8.66 -4.50
N ALA A 461 10.15 7.78 -3.56
CA ALA A 461 9.91 8.06 -2.14
C ALA A 461 10.64 9.31 -1.64
N ILE A 462 11.91 9.46 -2.00
CA ILE A 462 12.72 10.63 -1.62
C ILE A 462 12.19 11.90 -2.30
N TYR A 463 11.80 11.81 -3.59
CA TYR A 463 11.19 12.92 -4.31
C TYR A 463 9.93 13.42 -3.59
N ASN A 464 9.00 12.50 -3.27
CA ASN A 464 7.78 12.83 -2.54
C ASN A 464 8.07 13.36 -1.13
N ALA A 465 9.07 12.80 -0.44
CA ALA A 465 9.48 13.28 0.88
C ALA A 465 9.95 14.74 0.87
N ILE A 466 10.75 15.13 -0.12
CA ILE A 466 11.19 16.52 -0.27
C ILE A 466 10.00 17.43 -0.59
N PHE A 467 9.06 16.96 -1.44
CA PHE A 467 7.84 17.73 -1.72
C PHE A 467 6.99 17.94 -0.45
N ASN A 468 6.84 16.88 0.36
CA ASN A 468 6.16 16.97 1.65
C ASN A 468 6.87 17.91 2.62
N LEU A 469 8.21 17.91 2.63
CA LEU A 469 9.01 18.84 3.44
C LEU A 469 8.76 20.29 3.04
N LEU A 470 8.60 20.59 1.75
CA LEU A 470 8.26 21.94 1.27
C LEU A 470 6.86 22.35 1.75
N VAL A 471 5.89 21.42 1.74
CA VAL A 471 4.54 21.67 2.30
C VAL A 471 4.63 21.97 3.81
N ILE A 472 5.37 21.17 4.57
CA ILE A 472 5.61 21.39 6.01
C ILE A 472 6.31 22.74 6.26
N ASN A 473 7.16 23.18 5.32
CA ASN A 473 7.83 24.49 5.40
C ASN A 473 6.92 25.66 4.98
N GLU A 474 5.61 25.40 4.78
CA GLU A 474 4.61 26.39 4.38
C GLU A 474 4.95 27.07 3.04
N ALA A 475 5.37 26.30 2.04
CA ALA A 475 5.67 26.80 0.71
C ALA A 475 4.47 27.60 0.14
N ARG A 476 4.67 28.89 -0.14
CA ARG A 476 3.63 29.84 -0.58
C ARG A 476 3.57 29.92 -2.10
N ASP A 477 2.41 30.20 -2.64
CA ASP A 477 2.28 30.42 -4.08
C ASP A 477 3.06 31.68 -4.52
N TRP A 478 3.78 31.60 -5.63
CA TRP A 478 4.68 32.65 -6.09
C TRP A 478 3.97 33.87 -6.67
N ASN A 479 2.68 33.80 -6.95
CA ASN A 479 1.90 34.94 -7.46
C ASN A 479 1.05 35.58 -6.36
N SER A 480 0.36 34.78 -5.55
CA SER A 480 -0.51 35.33 -4.48
C SER A 480 0.24 35.64 -3.19
N PHE A 481 1.43 35.06 -2.96
CA PHE A 481 2.21 35.11 -1.71
C PHE A 481 1.51 34.43 -0.52
N GLU A 482 0.38 33.79 -0.74
CA GLU A 482 -0.42 33.10 0.26
C GLU A 482 -0.16 31.58 0.21
N LEU A 483 -0.64 30.88 1.24
CA LEU A 483 -0.66 29.41 1.21
C LEU A 483 -1.61 28.96 0.08
N PRO A 484 -1.15 28.11 -0.86
CA PRO A 484 -1.99 27.66 -1.96
C PRO A 484 -3.09 26.70 -1.49
N GLU A 485 -4.18 26.63 -2.23
CA GLU A 485 -5.12 25.54 -2.11
C GLU A 485 -4.40 24.23 -2.49
N TYR A 486 -4.30 23.31 -1.53
CA TYR A 486 -3.51 22.08 -1.71
C TYR A 486 -4.02 21.17 -2.83
N SER A 487 -5.31 21.23 -3.15
CA SER A 487 -5.92 20.53 -4.29
C SER A 487 -5.38 21.02 -5.65
N GLU A 488 -4.92 22.25 -5.73
CA GLU A 488 -4.45 22.92 -6.95
C GLU A 488 -2.93 22.89 -7.14
N LEU A 489 -2.18 22.29 -6.20
CA LEU A 489 -0.72 22.23 -6.31
C LEU A 489 -0.25 21.45 -7.52
N ASP A 490 0.64 22.06 -8.28
CA ASP A 490 1.36 21.46 -9.40
C ASP A 490 2.86 21.39 -9.09
N ASP A 491 3.53 20.50 -9.79
CA ASP A 491 4.98 20.26 -9.71
C ASP A 491 5.69 21.12 -10.75
N HIS A 492 6.23 22.24 -10.32
CA HIS A 492 6.84 23.26 -11.16
C HIS A 492 8.36 23.09 -11.30
N HIS A 493 8.90 23.24 -12.51
CA HIS A 493 10.33 23.42 -12.74
C HIS A 493 10.74 24.87 -12.52
N ILE A 494 11.63 25.12 -11.57
CA ILE A 494 12.16 26.48 -11.29
C ILE A 494 12.91 27.02 -12.53
N VAL A 495 13.85 26.22 -13.06
CA VAL A 495 14.44 26.45 -14.38
C VAL A 495 13.68 25.61 -15.39
N PRO A 496 13.04 26.22 -16.43
CA PRO A 496 12.07 25.54 -17.27
C PRO A 496 12.70 24.45 -18.15
N TYR A 497 12.12 23.26 -18.12
CA TYR A 497 12.54 22.10 -18.92
C TYR A 497 12.58 22.42 -20.42
N SER A 498 11.56 23.08 -20.95
CA SER A 498 11.41 23.35 -22.38
C SER A 498 12.55 24.19 -22.98
N ILE A 499 13.17 25.05 -22.16
CA ILE A 499 14.25 25.95 -22.58
C ILE A 499 15.62 25.36 -22.26
N PHE A 500 15.78 24.73 -21.10
CA PHE A 500 17.10 24.39 -20.55
C PHE A 500 17.43 22.88 -20.57
N LYS A 501 16.62 22.04 -21.22
CA LYS A 501 16.79 20.56 -21.19
C LYS A 501 18.12 20.10 -21.79
N ASP A 502 18.61 20.76 -22.85
CA ASP A 502 19.81 20.35 -23.56
C ASP A 502 21.08 20.67 -22.75
N GLU A 503 21.10 21.81 -22.04
CA GLU A 503 22.18 22.24 -21.17
C GLU A 503 22.10 21.60 -19.79
N GLY A 504 20.90 21.50 -19.20
CA GLY A 504 20.66 20.93 -17.88
C GLY A 504 20.73 19.41 -17.83
N GLY A 505 20.64 18.74 -18.97
CA GLY A 505 20.70 17.28 -19.09
C GLY A 505 19.66 16.58 -18.19
N LYS A 506 20.06 15.47 -17.54
CA LYS A 506 19.17 14.74 -16.62
C LYS A 506 18.83 15.55 -15.37
N ALA A 507 19.72 16.42 -14.91
CA ALA A 507 19.55 17.20 -13.68
C ALA A 507 18.42 18.22 -13.77
N ILE A 508 17.95 18.61 -14.97
CA ILE A 508 16.79 19.50 -15.15
C ILE A 508 15.53 18.95 -14.48
N ASN A 509 15.40 17.61 -14.40
CA ASN A 509 14.28 16.92 -13.76
C ASN A 509 14.56 16.56 -12.28
N SER A 510 15.71 16.92 -11.75
CA SER A 510 16.02 16.71 -10.33
C SER A 510 14.97 17.38 -9.42
N ILE A 511 14.71 16.75 -8.26
CA ILE A 511 13.89 17.34 -7.21
C ILE A 511 14.44 18.72 -6.76
N LEU A 512 15.75 18.94 -6.91
CA LEU A 512 16.38 20.22 -6.62
C LEU A 512 15.92 21.36 -7.54
N ASN A 513 15.41 21.05 -8.73
CA ASN A 513 14.82 22.00 -9.69
C ASN A 513 13.28 22.03 -9.63
N ARG A 514 12.67 21.41 -8.62
CA ARG A 514 11.21 21.27 -8.50
C ARG A 514 10.66 21.91 -7.26
N THR A 515 9.41 22.41 -7.35
CA THR A 515 8.74 23.02 -6.21
C THR A 515 7.22 23.02 -6.39
N PRO A 516 6.43 22.91 -5.29
CA PRO A 516 4.97 22.98 -5.36
C PRO A 516 4.52 24.44 -5.47
N ILE A 517 3.78 24.79 -6.53
CA ILE A 517 3.04 26.05 -6.67
C ILE A 517 1.66 25.75 -7.23
N SER A 518 0.75 26.72 -7.23
CA SER A 518 -0.57 26.52 -7.82
C SER A 518 -0.50 26.28 -9.33
N ASP A 519 -1.41 25.47 -9.86
CA ASP A 519 -1.55 25.21 -11.29
C ASP A 519 -1.74 26.51 -12.09
N SER A 520 -2.53 27.44 -11.56
CA SER A 520 -2.75 28.74 -12.18
C SER A 520 -1.47 29.57 -12.29
N THR A 521 -0.66 29.64 -11.23
CA THR A 521 0.64 30.33 -11.25
C THR A 521 1.61 29.65 -12.20
N ASN A 522 1.70 28.30 -12.16
CA ASN A 522 2.58 27.56 -13.03
C ASN A 522 2.24 27.77 -14.53
N ARG A 523 0.98 27.54 -14.92
CA ARG A 523 0.58 27.47 -16.32
C ARG A 523 0.23 28.83 -16.95
N HIS A 524 -0.26 29.77 -16.18
CA HIS A 524 -0.77 31.04 -16.70
C HIS A 524 0.13 32.23 -16.40
N ILE A 525 0.86 32.23 -15.28
CA ILE A 525 1.71 33.36 -14.87
C ILE A 525 3.16 33.12 -15.29
N ILE A 526 3.81 32.07 -14.74
CA ILE A 526 5.25 31.81 -14.99
C ILE A 526 5.45 31.18 -16.36
N ARG A 527 4.68 30.16 -16.72
CA ARG A 527 4.79 29.45 -18.00
C ARG A 527 6.21 28.88 -18.21
N ASN A 528 6.74 29.07 -19.43
CA ASN A 528 8.07 28.65 -19.85
C ASN A 528 9.10 29.82 -19.79
N ARG A 529 8.97 30.71 -18.79
CA ARG A 529 9.89 31.85 -18.65
C ARG A 529 11.11 31.45 -17.86
N MET A 530 12.27 32.04 -18.20
CA MET A 530 13.49 31.86 -17.41
C MET A 530 13.37 32.56 -16.03
N PRO A 531 14.03 32.03 -14.99
CA PRO A 531 13.94 32.58 -13.62
C PRO A 531 14.26 34.09 -13.55
N HIS A 532 15.27 34.54 -14.24
CA HIS A 532 15.67 35.94 -14.23
C HIS A 532 14.58 36.90 -14.79
N ASP A 533 13.61 36.40 -15.54
CA ASP A 533 12.55 37.26 -16.06
C ASP A 533 11.35 37.31 -15.11
N TYR A 534 10.88 36.17 -14.59
CA TYR A 534 9.73 36.20 -13.68
C TYR A 534 10.11 36.64 -12.26
N ILE A 535 11.32 36.30 -11.77
CA ILE A 535 11.78 36.77 -10.46
C ILE A 535 12.02 38.28 -10.47
N GLN A 536 12.63 38.81 -11.55
CA GLN A 536 12.80 40.26 -11.66
C GLN A 536 11.47 41.00 -11.67
N GLU A 537 10.48 40.48 -12.41
CA GLU A 537 9.13 41.06 -12.42
C GLU A 537 8.47 41.02 -11.03
N MET A 538 8.67 39.94 -10.26
CA MET A 538 8.18 39.85 -8.88
C MET A 538 8.84 40.92 -7.99
N LEU A 539 10.14 41.14 -8.12
CA LEU A 539 10.89 42.13 -7.35
C LEU A 539 10.51 43.59 -7.75
N ASP A 540 10.23 43.81 -9.03
CA ASP A 540 9.83 45.12 -9.52
C ASP A 540 8.42 45.53 -9.07
N ASN A 541 7.53 44.55 -8.84
CA ASN A 541 6.11 44.79 -8.56
C ASN A 541 5.73 44.61 -7.08
N ASN A 542 6.62 44.05 -6.23
CA ASN A 542 6.31 43.75 -4.84
C ASN A 542 7.43 44.15 -3.89
N ASP A 543 7.15 44.11 -2.58
CA ASP A 543 8.18 44.29 -1.56
C ASP A 543 9.28 43.24 -1.65
N GLU A 544 10.52 43.64 -1.74
CA GLU A 544 11.68 42.76 -1.91
C GLU A 544 11.78 41.71 -0.82
N ASN A 545 11.52 42.06 0.45
CA ASN A 545 11.57 41.10 1.55
C ASN A 545 10.45 40.04 1.45
N GLN A 546 9.25 40.44 1.00
CA GLN A 546 8.16 39.51 0.79
C GLN A 546 8.50 38.50 -0.32
N VAL A 547 9.08 38.95 -1.43
CA VAL A 547 9.54 38.10 -2.51
C VAL A 547 10.56 37.06 -2.00
N TYR A 548 11.59 37.52 -1.27
CA TYR A 548 12.58 36.61 -0.70
C TYR A 548 11.96 35.64 0.31
N GLN A 549 11.03 36.04 1.15
CA GLN A 549 10.33 35.16 2.09
C GLN A 549 9.55 34.03 1.36
N VAL A 550 8.93 34.35 0.23
CA VAL A 550 8.25 33.37 -0.60
C VAL A 550 9.24 32.32 -1.13
N PHE A 551 10.38 32.73 -1.70
CA PHE A 551 11.41 31.80 -2.15
C PHE A 551 12.01 30.98 -1.00
N GLU A 552 12.27 31.60 0.15
CA GLU A 552 12.76 30.94 1.35
C GLU A 552 11.77 29.87 1.86
N SER A 553 10.45 30.08 1.71
CA SER A 553 9.44 29.08 2.05
C SER A 553 9.55 27.81 1.18
N HIS A 554 10.10 27.95 -0.03
CA HIS A 554 10.43 26.86 -0.94
C HIS A 554 11.86 26.32 -0.77
N LEU A 555 12.58 26.70 0.28
CA LEU A 555 13.99 26.35 0.50
C LEU A 555 14.89 26.84 -0.64
N VAL A 556 14.57 27.97 -1.23
CA VAL A 556 15.39 28.70 -2.19
C VAL A 556 15.96 29.94 -1.46
N SER A 557 17.24 29.90 -1.10
CA SER A 557 17.88 30.98 -0.35
C SER A 557 18.00 32.29 -1.17
N ARG A 558 18.25 33.41 -0.51
CA ARG A 558 18.57 34.67 -1.21
C ARG A 558 19.78 34.52 -2.14
N HIS A 559 20.76 33.69 -1.74
CA HIS A 559 21.90 33.41 -2.62
C HIS A 559 21.45 32.60 -3.86
N ALA A 560 20.61 31.60 -3.70
CA ALA A 560 20.04 30.86 -4.85
C ALA A 560 19.24 31.78 -5.78
N VAL A 561 18.45 32.73 -5.24
CA VAL A 561 17.75 33.76 -6.03
C VAL A 561 18.74 34.61 -6.80
N SER A 562 19.84 35.05 -6.20
CA SER A 562 20.87 35.86 -6.88
C SER A 562 21.52 35.12 -8.05
N ILE A 563 21.70 33.78 -7.95
CA ILE A 563 22.17 32.95 -9.05
C ILE A 563 21.14 32.90 -10.17
N LEU A 564 19.87 32.63 -9.83
CA LEU A 564 18.77 32.55 -10.78
C LEU A 564 18.50 33.85 -11.57
N LEU A 565 18.93 35.01 -11.03
CA LEU A 565 18.80 36.31 -11.68
C LEU A 565 19.93 36.65 -12.68
N ARG A 566 20.98 35.83 -12.79
CA ARG A 566 22.11 36.09 -13.70
C ARG A 566 21.69 36.07 -15.18
N LYS A 567 22.28 36.97 -15.97
CA LYS A 567 22.07 37.10 -17.44
C LYS A 567 23.43 37.22 -18.13
N PRO A 568 23.79 36.32 -19.09
CA PRO A 568 23.09 35.12 -19.46
C PRO A 568 23.12 34.05 -18.33
N PHE A 569 22.07 33.23 -18.23
CA PHE A 569 22.05 32.09 -17.31
C PHE A 569 22.68 30.88 -17.97
N THR A 570 23.75 30.37 -17.39
CA THR A 570 24.57 29.31 -17.95
C THR A 570 24.38 27.98 -17.25
N LYS A 571 25.01 26.92 -17.78
CA LYS A 571 25.02 25.60 -17.14
C LYS A 571 25.73 25.65 -15.77
N ASP A 572 26.81 26.40 -15.64
CA ASP A 572 27.53 26.54 -14.38
C ASP A 572 26.66 27.23 -13.33
N ASP A 573 25.87 28.23 -13.72
CA ASP A 573 24.90 28.87 -12.83
C ASP A 573 23.80 27.88 -12.39
N PHE A 574 23.34 27.00 -13.30
CA PHE A 574 22.38 25.96 -12.96
C PHE A 574 22.95 24.94 -11.97
N ASP A 575 24.17 24.48 -12.19
CA ASP A 575 24.84 23.56 -11.28
C ASP A 575 25.08 24.21 -9.90
N GLU A 576 25.49 25.48 -9.85
CA GLU A 576 25.65 26.26 -8.62
C GLU A 576 24.30 26.42 -7.87
N PHE A 577 23.23 26.73 -8.60
CA PHE A 577 21.88 26.78 -8.04
C PHE A 577 21.44 25.45 -7.42
N LEU A 578 21.67 24.31 -8.10
CA LEU A 578 21.32 23.01 -7.56
C LEU A 578 22.11 22.66 -6.28
N GLU A 579 23.41 22.97 -6.24
CA GLU A 579 24.21 22.73 -5.03
C GLU A 579 23.76 23.63 -3.85
N GLU A 580 23.46 24.90 -4.11
CA GLU A 580 22.94 25.78 -3.06
C GLU A 580 21.56 25.32 -2.54
N ARG A 581 20.66 24.91 -3.41
CA ARG A 581 19.36 24.38 -2.99
C ARG A 581 19.49 23.04 -2.27
N LYS A 582 20.40 22.19 -2.68
CA LYS A 582 20.72 20.96 -1.97
C LYS A 582 21.14 21.27 -0.53
N ARG A 583 22.00 22.26 -0.33
CA ARG A 583 22.43 22.72 0.99
C ARG A 583 21.24 23.15 1.85
N THR A 584 20.34 24.00 1.34
CA THR A 584 19.18 24.48 2.09
C THR A 584 18.20 23.37 2.41
N ILE A 585 18.00 22.39 1.51
CA ILE A 585 17.15 21.23 1.77
C ILE A 585 17.76 20.36 2.87
N PHE A 586 19.06 20.06 2.84
CA PHE A 586 19.71 19.30 3.91
C PHE A 586 19.68 20.01 5.25
N GLU A 587 19.87 21.33 5.29
CA GLU A 587 19.70 22.13 6.50
C GLU A 587 18.28 22.04 7.05
N SER A 588 17.28 22.07 6.17
CA SER A 588 15.89 21.91 6.56
C SER A 588 15.61 20.50 7.12
N ILE A 589 16.12 19.44 6.48
CA ILE A 589 16.00 18.07 6.97
C ILE A 589 16.68 17.95 8.34
N GLN A 590 17.91 18.44 8.49
CA GLN A 590 18.64 18.44 9.75
C GLN A 590 17.84 19.15 10.84
N THR A 591 17.37 20.34 10.56
CA THR A 591 16.68 21.19 11.56
C THR A 591 15.30 20.66 11.92
N GLN A 592 14.49 20.26 10.93
CA GLN A 592 13.07 19.93 11.14
C GLN A 592 12.84 18.46 11.44
N LEU A 593 13.59 17.55 10.81
CA LEU A 593 13.32 16.10 10.91
C LEU A 593 14.27 15.39 11.90
N ILE A 594 15.51 15.83 12.02
CA ILE A 594 16.51 15.22 12.92
C ILE A 594 16.54 15.94 14.27
N GLU A 595 16.75 17.25 14.27
CA GLU A 595 16.82 18.06 15.50
C GLU A 595 15.44 18.46 16.03
N GLU A 596 14.40 18.34 15.19
CA GLU A 596 13.00 18.66 15.54
C GLU A 596 12.80 20.09 16.04
N LYS A 597 13.55 21.03 15.51
CA LYS A 597 13.33 22.46 15.73
C LYS A 597 12.10 22.91 14.95
N ILE A 598 10.97 22.94 15.65
CA ILE A 598 9.68 23.29 15.05
C ILE A 598 9.66 24.78 14.73
N LYS A 599 9.41 25.15 13.48
CA LYS A 599 9.04 26.52 13.12
C LYS A 599 7.60 26.76 13.57
N ILE A 600 7.42 27.55 14.60
CA ILE A 600 6.10 28.01 15.01
C ILE A 600 5.57 28.97 13.94
N PRO A 601 4.36 28.77 13.38
CA PRO A 601 3.74 29.72 12.46
C PRO A 601 3.76 31.15 12.99
N ALA A 602 3.98 32.13 12.13
CA ALA A 602 4.17 33.53 12.57
C ALA A 602 3.00 34.05 13.41
N HIS A 603 1.76 33.67 13.07
CA HIS A 603 0.55 34.07 13.80
C HIS A 603 0.39 33.42 15.18
N LEU A 604 1.13 32.33 15.46
CA LEU A 604 1.11 31.63 16.76
C LEU A 604 2.34 31.94 17.63
N LYS A 605 3.34 32.65 17.10
CA LYS A 605 4.56 33.02 17.86
C LYS A 605 4.27 33.86 19.08
N ASP A 606 3.38 34.84 18.95
CA ASP A 606 3.00 35.72 20.06
C ASP A 606 2.29 34.92 21.16
N LEU A 607 1.40 33.97 20.78
CA LEU A 607 0.73 33.08 21.73
C LEU A 607 1.71 32.14 22.42
N ASP A 608 2.71 31.58 21.71
CA ASP A 608 3.74 30.74 22.34
C ASP A 608 4.59 31.52 23.34
N ALA A 609 4.98 32.76 22.98
CA ALA A 609 5.70 33.66 23.90
C ALA A 609 4.88 34.01 25.16
N GLU A 610 3.56 34.23 25.00
CA GLU A 610 2.67 34.48 26.13
C GLU A 610 2.52 33.23 27.01
N ILE A 611 2.45 32.04 26.43
CA ILE A 611 2.41 30.78 27.19
C ILE A 611 3.71 30.58 28.00
N GLU A 612 4.87 30.87 27.41
CA GLU A 612 6.17 30.77 28.07
C GLU A 612 6.27 31.74 29.27
N GLU A 613 5.78 32.97 29.11
CA GLU A 613 5.69 33.95 30.19
C GLU A 613 4.79 33.42 31.35
N ILE A 614 3.68 32.80 31.01
CA ILE A 614 2.78 32.18 32.00
C ILE A 614 3.44 30.98 32.70
N GLU A 615 4.11 30.11 31.98
CA GLU A 615 4.86 28.98 32.58
C GLU A 615 5.92 29.51 33.58
N TYR A 616 6.63 30.56 33.22
CA TYR A 616 7.59 31.19 34.11
C TYR A 616 6.90 31.79 35.34
N SER A 617 5.78 32.47 35.18
CA SER A 617 5.00 33.07 36.26
C SER A 617 4.42 32.01 37.20
N ILE A 618 3.94 30.85 36.69
CA ILE A 618 3.49 29.71 37.50
C ILE A 618 4.65 29.18 38.32
N ARG A 619 5.82 28.92 37.74
CA ARG A 619 7.02 28.43 38.45
C ARG A 619 7.37 29.39 39.60
N ARG A 620 7.43 30.69 39.30
CA ARG A 620 7.74 31.71 40.31
C ARG A 620 6.71 31.74 41.44
N THR A 621 5.43 31.61 41.13
CA THR A 621 4.36 31.56 42.11
C THR A 621 4.44 30.32 43.00
N ILE A 622 4.75 29.15 42.41
CA ILE A 622 4.95 27.89 43.21
C ILE A 622 6.13 28.07 44.16
N ILE A 623 7.27 28.56 43.68
CA ILE A 623 8.47 28.76 44.50
C ILE A 623 8.23 29.82 45.60
N LYS A 624 7.57 30.90 45.27
CA LYS A 624 7.23 31.96 46.26
C LYS A 624 6.30 31.45 47.37
N THR A 625 5.36 30.55 46.99
CA THR A 625 4.34 30.06 47.94
C THR A 625 4.83 28.87 48.79
N ILE A 626 5.63 27.99 48.21
CA ILE A 626 6.10 26.78 48.89
C ILE A 626 7.49 26.99 49.53
N GLY A 627 8.40 27.71 48.86
CA GLY A 627 9.79 27.94 49.24
C GLY A 627 10.78 27.19 48.32
N GLU A 628 12.04 27.61 48.37
CA GLU A 628 13.11 27.18 47.42
C GLU A 628 13.87 25.88 47.87
N GLY A 629 13.74 25.52 49.18
CA GLY A 629 14.55 24.45 49.77
C GLY A 629 14.20 23.05 49.23
N MET A 630 15.19 22.17 49.33
CA MET A 630 14.99 20.77 48.98
C MET A 630 14.02 20.05 49.91
N ASP A 631 13.96 20.46 51.17
CA ASP A 631 12.96 20.00 52.16
C ASP A 631 11.53 20.32 51.67
N LYS A 632 11.32 21.47 51.08
CA LYS A 632 10.02 21.87 50.52
C LYS A 632 9.67 21.07 49.29
N TYR A 633 10.64 20.81 48.39
CA TYR A 633 10.46 19.93 47.27
C TYR A 633 9.98 18.53 47.71
N ILE A 634 10.69 17.91 48.63
CA ILE A 634 10.38 16.54 49.11
C ILE A 634 9.01 16.48 49.79
N ASN A 635 8.66 17.48 50.60
CA ASN A 635 7.43 17.45 51.40
C ASN A 635 6.19 17.96 50.66
N CYS A 636 6.33 18.77 49.61
CA CYS A 636 5.21 19.44 48.95
C CYS A 636 4.96 18.96 47.51
N VAL A 637 5.92 18.31 46.86
CA VAL A 637 5.73 17.76 45.52
C VAL A 637 5.30 16.28 45.62
N PRO A 638 4.25 15.85 44.87
CA PRO A 638 3.84 14.45 44.84
C PRO A 638 4.98 13.50 44.43
N GLN A 639 5.11 12.34 45.10
CA GLN A 639 6.24 11.41 44.91
C GLN A 639 6.42 10.99 43.45
N HIS A 640 5.35 10.69 42.75
CA HIS A 640 5.43 10.29 41.34
C HIS A 640 5.99 11.39 40.40
N ILE A 641 5.82 12.69 40.78
CA ILE A 641 6.42 13.83 40.05
C ILE A 641 7.90 13.87 40.40
N GLN A 642 8.27 13.70 41.68
CA GLN A 642 9.68 13.67 42.08
C GLN A 642 10.46 12.61 41.33
N ASP A 643 9.88 11.39 41.18
CA ASP A 643 10.51 10.30 40.46
C ASP A 643 10.69 10.59 38.94
N LYS A 644 9.72 11.27 38.34
CA LYS A 644 9.82 11.70 36.92
C LYS A 644 10.89 12.77 36.74
N VAL A 645 10.90 13.76 37.60
CA VAL A 645 11.87 14.87 37.56
C VAL A 645 13.29 14.35 37.81
N GLN A 646 13.48 13.40 38.72
CA GLN A 646 14.80 12.81 38.94
C GLN A 646 15.32 12.11 37.68
N ARG A 647 14.47 11.33 37.01
CA ARG A 647 14.85 10.70 35.73
C ARG A 647 15.22 11.71 34.66
N ARG A 648 14.51 12.84 34.56
CA ARG A 648 14.82 13.90 33.60
C ARG A 648 16.15 14.59 33.93
N ILE A 649 16.45 14.81 35.22
CA ILE A 649 17.73 15.36 35.68
C ILE A 649 18.86 14.39 35.38
N ASP A 650 18.70 13.11 35.64
CA ASP A 650 19.72 12.08 35.35
C ASP A 650 20.03 12.02 33.85
N ALA A 651 19.01 12.17 33.02
CA ALA A 651 19.18 12.26 31.56
C ALA A 651 19.87 13.57 31.13
N ASP A 652 19.60 14.70 31.78
CA ASP A 652 20.24 15.98 31.48
C ASP A 652 21.74 15.97 31.86
N ILE A 653 22.06 15.38 33.02
CA ILE A 653 23.44 15.20 33.49
C ILE A 653 24.24 14.32 32.50
N LYS A 654 23.64 13.23 31.98
CA LYS A 654 24.30 12.37 30.98
C LYS A 654 24.63 13.11 29.68
N LYS A 655 23.86 14.14 29.33
CA LYS A 655 24.02 14.94 28.09
C LYS A 655 24.99 16.11 28.24
N LYS A 656 25.23 16.59 29.45
CA LYS A 656 26.04 17.77 29.73
C LYS A 656 27.33 17.40 30.47
N ALA A 657 28.47 17.48 29.78
CA ALA A 657 29.76 17.05 30.30
C ALA A 657 30.20 17.70 31.66
N ASN A 658 29.62 18.83 32.02
CA ASN A 658 29.96 19.59 33.22
C ASN A 658 28.82 19.69 34.24
N ALA A 659 27.71 18.97 34.07
CA ALA A 659 26.60 19.00 35.00
C ALA A 659 26.72 17.88 36.05
N SER A 660 26.38 18.21 37.28
CA SER A 660 26.40 17.26 38.42
C SER A 660 25.06 17.30 39.16
N HIS A 661 24.78 16.28 39.99
CA HIS A 661 23.59 16.28 40.84
C HIS A 661 23.53 17.47 41.82
N ASP A 662 24.69 18.06 42.13
CA ASP A 662 24.81 19.21 43.01
C ASP A 662 24.13 20.47 42.43
N ASP A 663 24.10 20.63 41.11
CA ASP A 663 23.46 21.72 40.40
C ASP A 663 21.94 21.72 40.56
N TYR A 664 21.35 20.58 40.94
CA TYR A 664 19.90 20.38 41.04
C TYR A 664 19.41 20.13 42.49
N LYS A 665 20.16 20.63 43.46
CA LYS A 665 19.83 20.46 44.92
C LYS A 665 18.76 21.42 45.42
N ASN A 666 18.29 22.38 44.63
CA ASN A 666 17.23 23.33 45.00
C ASN A 666 15.95 23.04 44.24
N PHE A 667 14.81 23.31 44.88
CA PHE A 667 13.50 23.22 44.25
C PHE A 667 13.37 24.14 43.05
N SER A 668 13.91 25.35 43.13
CA SER A 668 13.93 26.31 41.99
C SER A 668 14.61 25.75 40.74
N LYS A 669 15.59 24.86 40.89
CA LYS A 669 16.23 24.16 39.72
C LYS A 669 15.45 22.94 39.26
N ARG A 670 14.85 22.19 40.18
CA ARG A 670 14.08 20.98 39.88
C ARG A 670 12.76 21.31 39.16
N ILE A 671 12.10 22.44 39.53
CA ILE A 671 10.85 22.87 38.90
C ILE A 671 11.00 23.25 37.42
N GLU A 672 12.21 23.54 36.95
CA GLU A 672 12.50 23.77 35.52
C GLU A 672 12.22 22.52 34.67
N PHE A 673 12.20 21.32 35.27
CA PHE A 673 11.93 20.04 34.65
C PHE A 673 10.47 19.61 34.73
N PHE A 674 9.57 20.44 35.28
CA PHE A 674 8.14 20.15 35.33
C PHE A 674 7.47 20.47 34.00
N ASP A 675 6.43 19.70 33.65
CA ASP A 675 5.45 20.06 32.65
C ASP A 675 4.24 20.80 33.24
N LEU A 676 3.36 21.32 32.37
CA LEU A 676 2.18 22.06 32.81
C LEU A 676 1.28 21.26 33.74
N ARG A 677 1.16 19.97 33.52
CA ARG A 677 0.34 19.08 34.34
C ARG A 677 0.96 18.84 35.71
N GLU A 678 2.26 18.76 35.79
CA GLU A 678 2.99 18.59 37.03
C GLU A 678 2.94 19.86 37.90
N TYR A 679 2.91 21.08 37.28
CA TYR A 679 2.58 22.31 38.00
C TYR A 679 1.18 22.25 38.58
N GLN A 680 0.19 21.90 37.76
CA GLN A 680 -1.21 21.76 38.16
C GLN A 680 -1.37 20.78 39.35
N GLU A 681 -0.86 19.55 39.20
CA GLU A 681 -0.95 18.52 40.24
C GLU A 681 -0.26 18.95 41.55
N THR A 682 0.85 19.65 41.46
CA THR A 682 1.54 20.20 42.63
C THR A 682 0.69 21.25 43.34
N ILE A 683 0.06 22.16 42.60
CA ILE A 683 -0.80 23.22 43.15
C ILE A 683 -2.07 22.63 43.81
N ILE A 684 -2.78 21.73 43.12
CA ILE A 684 -4.07 21.18 43.56
C ILE A 684 -3.94 20.08 44.60
N SER A 685 -2.71 19.62 44.87
CA SER A 685 -2.47 18.55 45.86
C SER A 685 -3.08 18.88 47.22
N LYS A 686 -3.49 17.86 48.00
CA LYS A 686 -4.01 18.06 49.33
C LYS A 686 -3.03 18.77 50.29
N LEU A 687 -1.73 18.63 50.01
CA LEU A 687 -0.65 19.23 50.79
C LEU A 687 -0.49 20.74 50.55
N ASN A 688 -0.92 21.24 49.38
CA ASN A 688 -0.60 22.60 48.97
C ASN A 688 -1.82 23.47 48.72
N TRP A 689 -2.99 22.92 48.44
CA TRP A 689 -4.15 23.71 48.03
C TRP A 689 -4.51 24.84 48.99
N GLU A 690 -4.43 24.64 50.28
CA GLU A 690 -4.71 25.69 51.26
C GLU A 690 -3.80 26.94 51.11
N LYS A 691 -2.59 26.73 50.56
CA LYS A 691 -1.65 27.82 50.28
C LYS A 691 -1.94 28.55 49.00
N PHE A 692 -2.60 27.91 48.04
CA PHE A 692 -2.87 28.42 46.72
C PHE A 692 -4.31 28.87 46.48
N ASN A 693 -5.25 28.53 47.37
CA ASN A 693 -6.67 28.86 47.22
C ASN A 693 -6.93 30.39 47.20
N SER A 694 -6.08 31.20 47.86
CA SER A 694 -6.18 32.66 47.82
C SER A 694 -5.76 33.23 46.48
N ILE A 695 -4.97 32.51 45.70
CA ILE A 695 -4.51 32.92 44.36
C ILE A 695 -5.46 32.44 43.27
N PHE A 696 -5.85 31.18 43.33
CA PHE A 696 -6.60 30.54 42.26
C PHE A 696 -8.10 30.34 42.55
N SER A 697 -8.54 30.69 43.74
CA SER A 697 -9.93 30.70 44.24
C SER A 697 -10.68 29.35 44.16
N ASP A 698 -10.59 28.61 43.05
CA ASP A 698 -11.33 27.38 42.80
C ASP A 698 -10.51 26.34 41.99
N LYS A 699 -10.52 25.07 42.50
CA LYS A 699 -9.81 23.94 41.86
C LYS A 699 -10.34 23.62 40.46
N GLN A 700 -11.65 23.67 40.27
CA GLN A 700 -12.29 23.26 39.04
C GLN A 700 -11.97 24.27 37.93
N SER A 701 -12.03 25.56 38.22
CA SER A 701 -11.62 26.62 37.29
C SER A 701 -10.15 26.48 36.91
N LEU A 702 -9.28 26.20 37.89
CA LEU A 702 -7.86 26.01 37.65
C LEU A 702 -7.61 24.81 36.73
N ASP A 703 -8.29 23.68 36.96
CA ASP A 703 -8.18 22.46 36.15
C ASP A 703 -8.57 22.74 34.66
N ILE A 704 -9.71 23.40 34.45
CA ILE A 704 -10.17 23.78 33.10
C ILE A 704 -9.14 24.64 32.41
N ARG A 705 -8.58 25.67 33.10
CA ARG A 705 -7.63 26.61 32.48
C ARG A 705 -6.28 25.96 32.17
N PHE A 706 -5.80 25.06 33.04
CA PHE A 706 -4.60 24.28 32.71
C PHE A 706 -4.81 23.36 31.51
N ASN A 707 -5.96 22.71 31.39
CA ASN A 707 -6.28 21.87 30.25
C ASN A 707 -6.35 22.66 28.94
N GLN A 708 -7.01 23.83 28.95
CA GLN A 708 -7.10 24.72 27.79
C GLN A 708 -5.72 25.26 27.38
N LEU A 709 -4.92 25.73 28.34
CA LEU A 709 -3.55 26.19 28.10
C LEU A 709 -2.65 25.07 27.55
N SER A 710 -2.77 23.88 28.12
CA SER A 710 -2.02 22.70 27.68
C SER A 710 -2.40 22.27 26.25
N THR A 711 -3.69 22.32 25.91
CA THR A 711 -4.19 22.00 24.56
C THR A 711 -3.62 22.99 23.55
N LEU A 712 -3.71 24.31 23.82
CA LEU A 712 -3.16 25.32 22.93
C LEU A 712 -1.63 25.19 22.78
N ARG A 713 -0.89 25.08 23.90
CA ARG A 713 0.55 24.89 23.91
C ARG A 713 0.99 23.68 23.09
N ASN A 714 0.30 22.55 23.29
CA ASN A 714 0.58 21.32 22.58
C ASN A 714 0.24 21.43 21.09
N GLY A 715 -0.83 22.14 20.73
CA GLY A 715 -1.17 22.45 19.36
C GLY A 715 -0.08 23.30 18.68
N ILE A 716 0.39 24.35 19.34
CA ILE A 716 1.44 25.23 18.82
C ILE A 716 2.79 24.49 18.71
N ARG A 717 3.26 23.91 19.81
CA ARG A 717 4.63 23.32 19.90
C ARG A 717 4.77 21.97 19.23
N HIS A 718 3.66 21.28 18.94
CA HIS A 718 3.65 19.96 18.29
C HIS A 718 2.96 19.97 16.92
N SER A 719 2.79 21.18 16.32
CA SER A 719 2.22 21.35 14.99
C SER A 719 0.90 20.60 14.77
N ARG A 720 0.03 20.53 15.80
CA ARG A 720 -1.30 19.95 15.66
C ARG A 720 -2.24 20.97 15.02
N SER A 721 -3.23 20.50 14.27
CA SER A 721 -4.35 21.37 13.88
C SER A 721 -5.03 21.88 15.14
N ILE A 722 -5.01 23.17 15.33
CA ILE A 722 -5.73 23.86 16.39
C ILE A 722 -7.02 24.36 15.76
N SER A 723 -8.17 23.90 16.25
CA SER A 723 -9.45 24.46 15.83
C SER A 723 -9.59 25.89 16.36
N GLU A 724 -10.42 26.71 15.72
CA GLU A 724 -10.70 28.06 16.20
C GLU A 724 -11.19 28.07 17.65
N ILE A 725 -11.98 27.06 18.04
CA ILE A 725 -12.49 26.90 19.41
C ILE A 725 -11.32 26.63 20.38
N GLU A 726 -10.42 25.70 20.05
CA GLU A 726 -9.26 25.39 20.91
C GLU A 726 -8.30 26.58 21.03
N GLN A 727 -8.13 27.35 19.97
CA GLN A 727 -7.36 28.59 20.03
C GLN A 727 -8.01 29.63 20.95
N MET A 728 -9.31 29.89 20.77
CA MET A 728 -10.07 30.82 21.61
C MET A 728 -10.06 30.40 23.07
N ASP A 729 -10.26 29.11 23.35
CA ASP A 729 -10.19 28.57 24.71
C ASP A 729 -8.81 28.76 25.36
N GLY A 730 -7.76 28.53 24.59
CA GLY A 730 -6.39 28.75 25.03
C GLY A 730 -6.08 30.23 25.30
N GLU A 731 -6.54 31.13 24.43
CA GLU A 731 -6.42 32.57 24.63
C GLU A 731 -7.17 33.07 25.89
N VAL A 732 -8.34 32.50 26.17
CA VAL A 732 -9.08 32.74 27.41
C VAL A 732 -8.28 32.26 28.62
N ALA A 733 -7.65 31.09 28.54
CA ALA A 733 -6.78 30.59 29.63
C ALA A 733 -5.57 31.50 29.83
N ILE A 734 -4.91 31.96 28.76
CA ILE A 734 -3.81 32.93 28.82
C ILE A 734 -4.22 34.20 29.58
N LYS A 735 -5.34 34.80 29.19
CA LYS A 735 -5.87 36.03 29.85
C LYS A 735 -6.18 35.77 31.32
N TRP A 736 -6.76 34.61 31.65
CA TRP A 736 -7.07 34.24 33.01
C TRP A 736 -5.81 34.11 33.87
N PHE A 737 -4.79 33.36 33.40
CA PHE A 737 -3.54 33.19 34.13
C PHE A 737 -2.82 34.56 34.31
N LYS A 738 -2.77 35.43 33.29
CA LYS A 738 -2.23 36.76 33.41
C LYS A 738 -2.96 37.61 34.45
N THR A 739 -4.23 37.34 34.72
CA THR A 739 -5.01 38.08 35.73
C THR A 739 -4.75 37.55 37.12
N VAL A 740 -4.70 36.25 37.34
CA VAL A 740 -4.56 35.66 38.66
C VAL A 740 -3.13 35.58 39.19
N LEU A 741 -2.13 35.63 38.25
CA LEU A 741 -0.70 35.58 38.59
C LEU A 741 -0.04 36.96 38.72
N LYS A 742 -0.82 38.03 38.57
CA LYS A 742 -0.34 39.39 38.86
C LYS A 742 -0.11 39.56 40.33
#